data_74a4ed5a06deeaecb71675ce5cc2fe4b
#
_entry.id   74a4ed5a06deeaecb71675ce5cc2fe4b
#
_cell.length_a   1.000
_cell.length_b   1.000
_cell.length_c   1.000
_cell.angle_alpha   90.00
_cell.angle_beta   90.00
_cell.angle_gamma   90.00
#
_symmetry.space_group_name_H-M   'P 1'
#
loop_
_entity.id
_entity.type
_entity.pdbx_description
1 polymer ?
#
loop_
_entity_poly.entity_id
_entity_poly.type
_entity_poly.pdbx_seq_one_letter_code
_entity_poly.pdbx_strand_id
1 'polypeptide(L)'
;MKKILLITAVAACCCACVEEYGSSLGKEESASKLVGNPFGEKEAGTLLVKFTDNAVKGMEDGTFDSAKVLGGLDEVSIDPIFPASSDNISVSHGLHKWHMVSFSEEISVEAAAEMLSVHSEVEAVEYNSLLKSSHTSESVDYTGNLLTKSAAAGNVFNDPMLKDQWDLVNDGSLEGAVAGADVGVKDAWRLTAGDPRIVVAVLDQGIAVIHPDLADALWENEAEMNGTSGVDDDGNGYVDDKNGYNFAENKSKPTYGNGSDHGTHIAGTIGAVNNNGIGVSSIAGGSGVGDGVRLMSCQTFQKDGQSTSSWIAKAFYYAAKNGACIAQCSYGYNDMTGMSASEIAAWMDKSVEYEALQFFLNPANANCDALETNIAVYSAGNFNNPSSLYPGAFEECISVTAFCPDFLPGGYSNYGAGCDIAAPGGDIVEGDANAPSMILSTGIGRDGQLSYVYKYGTSMACPHVTGVVALGMSYALKLGKKFSREDFISRLLTSANDIDGKLTGSTSKLWVNGNNYESTDVFVKKGKMGTGAVDAWKFLMALEGVPTYMTSPGKKLVIEVGSDTYTLEIDSACKEALGISGTPVISDEKIELTCTKIGAGKIRLKGTVGKDEAGVIPELEYQKEISIVSRPAVAQNGGWL
;
A
#
# COMPACT_ATOMS: atom_id res chain seq x y z
N MET A 1 12.85 23.23 -22.03
CA MET A 1 14.19 23.76 -22.26
C MET A 1 14.65 24.82 -21.23
N LYS A 2 13.80 25.65 -20.63
CA LYS A 2 14.24 26.63 -19.60
C LYS A 2 14.39 26.06 -18.18
N LYS A 3 13.72 24.96 -17.83
CA LYS A 3 13.83 24.32 -16.49
C LYS A 3 15.05 23.39 -16.37
N ILE A 4 15.50 22.77 -17.46
CA ILE A 4 16.72 21.94 -17.45
C ILE A 4 17.97 22.79 -17.27
N LEU A 5 17.96 24.05 -17.76
CA LEU A 5 19.09 24.96 -17.57
C LEU A 5 19.20 25.50 -16.12
N LEU A 6 18.09 25.46 -15.35
CA LEU A 6 18.09 25.93 -13.96
C LEU A 6 18.65 24.87 -12.99
N ILE A 7 18.41 23.57 -13.28
CA ILE A 7 18.91 22.46 -12.45
C ILE A 7 20.43 22.31 -12.57
N THR A 8 20.98 22.48 -13.77
CA THR A 8 22.44 22.55 -13.98
C THR A 8 23.08 23.81 -13.37
N ALA A 9 22.33 24.91 -13.26
CA ALA A 9 22.82 26.13 -12.66
C ALA A 9 22.84 26.09 -11.12
N VAL A 10 21.92 25.35 -10.47
CA VAL A 10 21.91 25.19 -9.00
C VAL A 10 23.05 24.29 -8.56
N ALA A 11 23.32 23.18 -9.27
CA ALA A 11 24.52 22.36 -9.01
C ALA A 11 25.84 23.11 -9.24
N ALA A 12 25.87 24.04 -10.21
CA ALA A 12 27.05 24.86 -10.46
C ALA A 12 27.20 26.04 -9.51
N CYS A 13 26.10 26.59 -8.92
CA CYS A 13 26.17 27.66 -7.95
C CYS A 13 26.66 27.22 -6.55
N CYS A 14 26.30 25.99 -6.13
CA CYS A 14 26.84 25.43 -4.88
C CYS A 14 28.35 25.14 -4.97
N CYS A 15 28.89 24.87 -6.16
CA CYS A 15 30.34 24.70 -6.36
C CYS A 15 31.15 26.01 -6.39
N ALA A 16 30.51 27.17 -6.56
CA ALA A 16 31.22 28.44 -6.72
C ALA A 16 31.53 29.21 -5.42
N CYS A 17 31.01 28.77 -4.26
CA CYS A 17 31.21 29.42 -2.98
C CYS A 17 32.21 28.74 -2.02
N VAL A 18 32.83 27.60 -2.43
CA VAL A 18 33.74 26.84 -1.58
C VAL A 18 35.09 26.61 -2.26
N GLU A 19 35.69 27.68 -2.80
CA GLU A 19 37.03 27.60 -3.38
C GLU A 19 38.13 28.00 -2.38
N GLU A 20 38.14 27.47 -1.16
CA GLU A 20 39.36 27.67 -0.34
C GLU A 20 39.75 26.54 0.64
N TYR A 21 39.06 25.40 0.73
CA TYR A 21 39.63 24.26 1.51
C TYR A 21 39.12 22.91 0.99
N GLY A 22 39.97 22.14 0.33
CA GLY A 22 39.79 20.72 0.07
C GLY A 22 40.01 20.29 -1.37
N SER A 23 40.67 19.16 -1.57
CA SER A 23 40.98 18.56 -2.86
C SER A 23 39.68 18.14 -3.61
N SER A 24 39.69 18.21 -4.93
CA SER A 24 38.55 17.84 -5.78
C SER A 24 38.01 16.40 -5.56
N LEU A 25 38.84 15.51 -5.04
CA LEU A 25 38.48 14.13 -4.67
C LEU A 25 37.50 14.06 -3.48
N GLY A 26 37.65 14.95 -2.48
CA GLY A 26 36.76 14.94 -1.31
C GLY A 26 35.33 15.46 -1.59
N LYS A 27 35.16 16.29 -2.61
CA LYS A 27 33.81 16.83 -2.97
C LYS A 27 32.95 15.83 -3.74
N GLU A 28 33.54 15.03 -4.65
CA GLU A 28 32.80 13.97 -5.35
C GLU A 28 32.43 12.83 -4.40
N GLU A 29 33.31 12.49 -3.45
CA GLU A 29 33.06 11.44 -2.45
C GLU A 29 32.01 11.86 -1.41
N SER A 30 31.97 13.16 -1.00
CA SER A 30 30.97 13.67 -0.07
C SER A 30 29.55 13.71 -0.69
N ALA A 31 29.43 14.11 -1.96
CA ALA A 31 28.15 14.11 -2.67
C ALA A 31 27.58 12.69 -2.87
N SER A 32 28.45 11.66 -2.95
CA SER A 32 28.05 10.26 -3.09
C SER A 32 27.46 9.63 -1.83
N LYS A 33 27.63 10.26 -0.65
CA LYS A 33 27.13 9.76 0.64
C LYS A 33 25.73 10.26 0.99
N LEU A 34 25.22 11.28 0.32
CA LEU A 34 23.85 11.75 0.53
C LEU A 34 22.88 10.76 -0.13
N VAL A 35 21.91 10.27 0.64
CA VAL A 35 20.87 9.31 0.22
C VAL A 35 19.49 9.78 0.65
N GLY A 36 18.45 9.04 0.29
CA GLY A 36 17.06 9.37 0.62
C GLY A 36 16.50 10.48 -0.27
N ASN A 37 15.40 11.11 0.18
CA ASN A 37 14.75 12.18 -0.57
C ASN A 37 15.42 13.55 -0.34
N PRO A 38 16.15 14.13 -1.31
CA PRO A 38 16.80 15.42 -1.12
C PRO A 38 15.89 16.62 -1.42
N PHE A 39 14.67 16.42 -1.95
CA PHE A 39 13.84 17.47 -2.54
C PHE A 39 12.73 17.98 -1.61
N GLY A 40 12.26 17.14 -0.67
CA GLY A 40 11.17 17.46 0.22
C GLY A 40 11.52 18.43 1.34
N GLU A 41 10.50 18.77 2.13
CA GLU A 41 10.71 19.46 3.41
C GLU A 41 11.51 18.53 4.35
N LYS A 42 12.35 19.13 5.20
CA LYS A 42 13.28 18.42 6.07
C LYS A 42 13.06 18.84 7.52
N GLU A 43 13.17 17.91 8.43
CA GLU A 43 13.15 18.22 9.86
C GLU A 43 14.42 19.00 10.24
N ALA A 44 14.24 20.18 10.84
CA ALA A 44 15.35 21.01 11.27
C ALA A 44 16.12 20.36 12.43
N GLY A 45 17.43 20.58 12.51
CA GLY A 45 18.26 20.11 13.61
C GLY A 45 18.42 18.57 13.68
N THR A 46 18.04 17.82 12.64
CA THR A 46 18.18 16.35 12.62
C THR A 46 18.72 15.84 11.29
N LEU A 47 19.57 14.81 11.36
CA LEU A 47 20.04 14.01 10.23
C LEU A 47 20.01 12.53 10.60
N LEU A 48 19.75 11.67 9.61
CA LEU A 48 19.87 10.23 9.73
C LEU A 48 21.24 9.84 9.16
N VAL A 49 22.07 9.23 9.98
CA VAL A 49 23.46 8.94 9.63
C VAL A 49 23.72 7.45 9.75
N LYS A 50 24.18 6.86 8.66
CA LYS A 50 24.68 5.47 8.64
C LYS A 50 26.17 5.49 8.93
N PHE A 51 26.54 5.01 10.11
CA PHE A 51 27.94 4.89 10.51
C PHE A 51 28.54 3.56 10.06
N THR A 52 29.87 3.50 9.98
CA THR A 52 30.60 2.24 9.75
C THR A 52 30.48 1.32 10.95
N ASP A 53 30.66 -0.01 10.76
CA ASP A 53 30.69 -0.97 11.87
C ASP A 53 31.73 -0.62 12.94
N ASN A 54 32.88 -0.07 12.53
CA ASN A 54 33.92 0.37 13.47
C ASN A 54 33.47 1.57 14.31
N ALA A 55 32.75 2.50 13.70
CA ALA A 55 32.23 3.67 14.41
C ALA A 55 31.14 3.27 15.41
N VAL A 56 30.21 2.41 15.01
CA VAL A 56 29.17 1.85 15.91
C VAL A 56 29.79 1.13 17.09
N LYS A 57 30.73 0.23 16.82
CA LYS A 57 31.46 -0.45 17.88
C LYS A 57 32.21 0.52 18.80
N GLY A 58 32.80 1.59 18.22
CA GLY A 58 33.45 2.64 19.01
C GLY A 58 32.49 3.42 19.90
N MET A 59 31.22 3.59 19.46
CA MET A 59 30.17 4.19 20.31
C MET A 59 29.82 3.27 21.49
N GLU A 60 29.70 1.96 21.25
CA GLU A 60 29.40 0.95 22.27
C GLU A 60 30.52 0.82 23.33
N ASP A 61 31.79 0.82 22.92
CA ASP A 61 32.94 0.64 23.80
C ASP A 61 33.58 1.96 24.29
N GLY A 62 33.00 3.12 23.88
CA GLY A 62 33.44 4.45 24.31
C GLY A 62 34.73 4.95 23.64
N THR A 63 35.14 4.35 22.53
CA THR A 63 36.34 4.74 21.76
C THR A 63 36.04 5.63 20.56
N PHE A 64 34.76 5.91 20.27
CA PHE A 64 34.33 6.80 19.17
C PHE A 64 34.75 8.24 19.45
N ASP A 65 35.50 8.82 18.52
CA ASP A 65 35.93 10.23 18.61
C ASP A 65 34.83 11.17 18.08
N SER A 66 33.85 11.44 18.93
CA SER A 66 32.74 12.33 18.60
C SER A 66 33.22 13.77 18.31
N ALA A 67 34.27 14.26 18.97
CA ALA A 67 34.79 15.58 18.74
C ALA A 67 35.39 15.73 17.33
N LYS A 68 35.96 14.65 16.78
CA LYS A 68 36.47 14.61 15.41
C LYS A 68 35.35 14.62 14.39
N VAL A 69 34.31 13.80 14.58
CA VAL A 69 33.26 13.58 13.57
C VAL A 69 32.16 14.64 13.65
N LEU A 70 31.84 15.12 14.85
CA LEU A 70 30.72 16.02 15.12
C LEU A 70 31.15 17.41 15.58
N GLY A 71 32.47 17.67 15.66
CA GLY A 71 33.03 18.90 16.30
C GLY A 71 32.69 20.22 15.61
N GLY A 72 31.98 20.19 14.48
CA GLY A 72 31.42 21.37 13.82
C GLY A 72 29.95 21.64 14.13
N LEU A 73 29.31 20.76 14.91
CA LEU A 73 27.90 20.84 15.29
C LEU A 73 27.78 21.19 16.77
N ASP A 74 26.81 22.01 17.12
CA ASP A 74 26.51 22.40 18.50
C ASP A 74 25.31 21.58 19.05
N GLU A 75 25.26 21.38 20.36
CA GLU A 75 24.17 20.68 21.08
C GLU A 75 23.89 19.26 20.55
N VAL A 76 24.93 18.47 20.28
CA VAL A 76 24.81 17.19 19.56
C VAL A 76 24.39 16.04 20.46
N SER A 77 23.38 15.26 20.01
CA SER A 77 23.13 13.89 20.48
C SER A 77 23.21 12.89 19.31
N ILE A 78 23.51 11.63 19.65
CA ILE A 78 23.50 10.48 18.70
C ILE A 78 22.64 9.40 19.34
N ASP A 79 21.55 9.07 18.68
CA ASP A 79 20.61 8.07 19.17
C ASP A 79 20.40 6.98 18.09
N PRO A 80 20.45 5.68 18.43
CA PRO A 80 20.16 4.62 17.47
C PRO A 80 18.70 4.75 16.97
N ILE A 81 18.49 4.59 15.66
CA ILE A 81 17.13 4.62 15.08
C ILE A 81 16.36 3.37 15.48
N PHE A 82 17.03 2.22 15.46
CA PHE A 82 16.43 0.94 15.81
C PHE A 82 16.91 0.46 17.18
N PRO A 83 16.08 -0.26 17.94
CA PRO A 83 16.51 -0.89 19.18
C PRO A 83 17.73 -1.79 18.98
N ALA A 84 18.59 -1.86 19.98
CA ALA A 84 19.75 -2.72 19.93
C ALA A 84 19.30 -4.18 19.71
N SER A 85 19.70 -4.77 18.61
CA SER A 85 19.38 -6.16 18.26
C SER A 85 20.65 -6.92 17.95
N SER A 86 20.81 -8.08 18.59
CA SER A 86 21.90 -9.02 18.31
C SER A 86 21.52 -10.05 17.23
N ASP A 87 20.32 -9.91 16.62
CA ASP A 87 19.92 -10.86 15.59
C ASP A 87 20.71 -10.64 14.29
N ASN A 88 21.13 -11.75 13.70
CA ASN A 88 21.96 -11.73 12.50
C ASN A 88 21.29 -11.05 11.29
N ILE A 89 19.95 -10.99 11.27
CA ILE A 89 19.18 -10.42 10.15
C ILE A 89 19.28 -8.92 10.18
N SER A 90 18.99 -8.28 11.33
CA SER A 90 19.13 -6.83 11.53
C SER A 90 20.56 -6.36 11.23
N VAL A 91 21.55 -7.12 11.69
CA VAL A 91 22.96 -6.83 11.45
C VAL A 91 23.31 -6.97 9.95
N SER A 92 22.83 -8.01 9.27
CA SER A 92 23.13 -8.22 7.84
C SER A 92 22.51 -7.16 6.92
N HIS A 93 21.39 -6.55 7.33
CA HIS A 93 20.77 -5.42 6.63
C HIS A 93 21.40 -4.06 7.00
N GLY A 94 22.33 -4.04 7.96
CA GLY A 94 23.00 -2.81 8.37
C GLY A 94 22.14 -1.81 9.13
N LEU A 95 20.96 -2.22 9.64
CA LEU A 95 20.04 -1.35 10.36
C LEU A 95 20.66 -0.81 11.66
N HIS A 96 21.49 -1.60 12.34
CA HIS A 96 22.24 -1.22 13.54
C HIS A 96 23.20 -0.03 13.32
N LYS A 97 23.52 0.30 12.07
CA LYS A 97 24.41 1.41 11.70
C LYS A 97 23.70 2.75 11.65
N TRP A 98 22.37 2.76 11.55
CA TRP A 98 21.59 3.97 11.42
C TRP A 98 21.33 4.65 12.76
N HIS A 99 21.74 5.90 12.86
CA HIS A 99 21.56 6.74 14.04
C HIS A 99 20.92 8.07 13.65
N MET A 100 20.10 8.61 14.52
CA MET A 100 19.65 9.99 14.44
C MET A 100 20.68 10.89 15.12
N VAL A 101 21.22 11.84 14.39
CA VAL A 101 22.11 12.88 14.90
C VAL A 101 21.28 14.15 15.03
N SER A 102 21.05 14.58 16.26
CA SER A 102 20.37 15.85 16.55
C SER A 102 21.39 16.91 16.88
N PHE A 103 21.14 18.15 16.45
CA PHE A 103 22.03 19.30 16.62
C PHE A 103 21.23 20.61 16.66
N SER A 104 21.89 21.72 16.96
CA SER A 104 21.25 23.05 17.02
C SER A 104 20.61 23.43 15.67
N GLU A 105 19.35 23.89 15.71
CA GLU A 105 18.62 24.35 14.52
C GLU A 105 19.24 25.63 13.89
N GLU A 106 20.21 26.28 14.55
CA GLU A 106 20.95 27.39 13.97
C GLU A 106 21.85 26.96 12.80
N ILE A 107 22.18 25.66 12.73
CA ILE A 107 22.95 25.06 11.64
C ILE A 107 21.95 24.44 10.63
N SER A 108 22.07 24.83 9.35
CA SER A 108 21.21 24.21 8.33
C SER A 108 21.53 22.72 8.14
N VAL A 109 20.51 21.92 7.86
CA VAL A 109 20.67 20.46 7.67
C VAL A 109 21.58 20.14 6.48
N GLU A 110 21.63 21.00 5.46
CA GLU A 110 22.53 20.87 4.32
C GLU A 110 24.00 21.06 4.74
N ALA A 111 24.28 22.09 5.53
CA ALA A 111 25.64 22.35 6.05
C ALA A 111 26.09 21.19 6.98
N ALA A 112 25.20 20.72 7.85
CA ALA A 112 25.49 19.58 8.72
C ALA A 112 25.75 18.30 7.91
N ALA A 113 24.96 18.04 6.86
CA ALA A 113 25.14 16.89 5.98
C ALA A 113 26.49 16.93 5.24
N GLU A 114 26.91 18.12 4.75
CA GLU A 114 28.22 18.31 4.13
C GLU A 114 29.34 18.04 5.14
N MET A 115 29.23 18.57 6.37
CA MET A 115 30.21 18.34 7.45
C MET A 115 30.37 16.85 7.76
N LEU A 116 29.27 16.10 7.88
CA LEU A 116 29.32 14.67 8.22
C LEU A 116 29.80 13.82 7.07
N SER A 117 29.47 14.15 5.84
CA SER A 117 29.77 13.33 4.64
C SER A 117 31.28 13.17 4.37
N VAL A 118 32.15 14.07 4.88
CA VAL A 118 33.59 13.99 4.63
C VAL A 118 34.32 12.97 5.53
N HIS A 119 33.66 12.49 6.59
CA HIS A 119 34.28 11.60 7.57
C HIS A 119 34.23 10.15 7.11
N SER A 120 35.34 9.42 7.28
CA SER A 120 35.47 7.99 6.94
C SER A 120 34.61 7.09 7.83
N GLU A 121 34.21 7.56 8.99
CA GLU A 121 33.33 6.91 9.95
C GLU A 121 31.87 6.89 9.52
N VAL A 122 31.50 7.69 8.50
CA VAL A 122 30.15 7.81 7.96
C VAL A 122 30.04 7.08 6.61
N GLU A 123 29.07 6.19 6.46
CA GLU A 123 28.77 5.49 5.20
C GLU A 123 27.75 6.27 4.36
N ALA A 124 26.68 6.79 5.00
CA ALA A 124 25.64 7.59 4.35
C ALA A 124 25.08 8.66 5.28
N VAL A 125 24.54 9.71 4.69
CA VAL A 125 23.79 10.78 5.36
C VAL A 125 22.47 10.96 4.64
N GLU A 126 21.37 11.04 5.40
CA GLU A 126 20.03 11.24 4.88
C GLU A 126 19.35 12.38 5.64
N TYR A 127 18.60 13.21 4.93
CA TYR A 127 17.71 14.17 5.57
C TYR A 127 16.54 13.43 6.19
N ASN A 128 16.17 13.76 7.45
CA ASN A 128 14.91 13.26 8.00
C ASN A 128 13.77 13.97 7.29
N SER A 129 13.33 13.39 6.17
CA SER A 129 12.36 13.98 5.27
C SER A 129 10.99 14.07 5.93
N LEU A 130 10.36 15.23 5.82
CA LEU A 130 8.99 15.45 6.26
C LEU A 130 8.02 14.99 5.16
N LEU A 131 7.13 14.07 5.51
CA LEU A 131 6.01 13.70 4.67
C LEU A 131 4.76 14.41 5.18
N LYS A 132 3.96 14.91 4.25
CA LYS A 132 2.60 15.36 4.54
C LYS A 132 1.63 14.35 3.95
N SER A 133 0.75 13.87 4.79
CA SER A 133 -0.37 13.07 4.34
C SER A 133 -1.13 13.85 3.24
N SER A 134 -1.37 13.20 2.11
CA SER A 134 -2.21 13.74 1.04
C SER A 134 -3.71 13.74 1.39
N HIS A 135 -4.04 13.60 2.66
CA HIS A 135 -5.39 13.46 3.17
C HIS A 135 -6.09 14.81 3.23
N THR A 136 -6.65 15.22 2.11
CA THR A 136 -7.49 16.42 2.01
C THR A 136 -8.98 16.08 2.10
N SER A 137 -9.35 14.80 2.22
CA SER A 137 -10.76 14.44 2.35
C SER A 137 -11.24 14.71 3.76
N GLU A 138 -12.02 15.77 3.93
CA GLU A 138 -12.83 15.93 5.13
C GLU A 138 -13.72 14.69 5.28
N SER A 139 -13.80 14.18 6.52
CA SER A 139 -14.73 13.10 6.85
C SER A 139 -16.16 13.60 6.74
N VAL A 140 -17.03 12.81 6.11
CA VAL A 140 -18.47 13.05 6.12
C VAL A 140 -19.12 12.05 7.07
N ASP A 141 -19.79 12.56 8.13
CA ASP A 141 -20.44 11.72 9.12
C ASP A 141 -21.52 10.85 8.49
N TYR A 142 -21.59 9.58 8.88
CA TYR A 142 -22.70 8.72 8.55
C TYR A 142 -23.95 9.19 9.31
N THR A 143 -24.98 9.61 8.58
CA THR A 143 -26.23 10.15 9.15
C THR A 143 -27.36 9.13 9.18
N GLY A 144 -27.11 7.88 8.79
CA GLY A 144 -28.10 6.81 8.84
C GLY A 144 -28.41 6.36 10.27
N ASN A 145 -29.40 5.51 10.41
CA ASN A 145 -29.83 5.04 11.72
C ASN A 145 -28.86 3.96 12.27
N LEU A 146 -28.02 4.31 13.22
CA LEU A 146 -27.05 3.44 13.90
C LEU A 146 -27.67 2.23 14.63
N LEU A 147 -29.00 2.24 14.85
CA LEU A 147 -29.69 1.29 15.73
C LEU A 147 -30.59 0.28 15.00
N THR A 148 -30.65 0.26 13.69
CA THR A 148 -31.48 -0.72 12.97
C THR A 148 -30.79 -2.09 12.90
N LYS A 149 -31.14 -2.99 13.81
CA LYS A 149 -30.83 -4.42 13.75
C LYS A 149 -31.64 -5.13 12.66
N SER A 150 -31.47 -4.81 11.41
CA SER A 150 -32.07 -5.62 10.34
C SER A 150 -31.07 -5.76 9.21
N ALA A 151 -30.45 -6.93 9.16
CA ALA A 151 -29.76 -7.37 7.97
C ALA A 151 -30.74 -7.31 6.79
N ALA A 152 -30.37 -6.66 5.69
CA ALA A 152 -31.14 -6.75 4.47
C ALA A 152 -31.19 -8.23 4.04
N ALA A 153 -32.35 -8.68 3.58
CA ALA A 153 -32.52 -10.07 3.16
C ALA A 153 -31.52 -10.38 2.05
N GLY A 154 -30.61 -11.34 2.32
CA GLY A 154 -29.55 -11.76 1.38
C GLY A 154 -28.13 -11.30 1.74
N ASN A 155 -27.93 -10.52 2.80
CA ASN A 155 -26.59 -10.21 3.32
C ASN A 155 -25.97 -11.46 3.97
N VAL A 156 -24.64 -11.61 3.79
CA VAL A 156 -23.85 -12.68 4.40
C VAL A 156 -23.70 -12.46 5.90
N PHE A 157 -23.55 -11.18 6.32
CA PHE A 157 -23.36 -10.76 7.70
C PHE A 157 -24.53 -9.88 8.19
N ASN A 158 -24.64 -9.74 9.51
CA ASN A 158 -25.73 -9.02 10.16
C ASN A 158 -25.41 -7.55 10.49
N ASP A 159 -24.26 -7.03 10.01
CA ASP A 159 -23.82 -5.67 10.29
C ASP A 159 -24.75 -4.67 9.59
N PRO A 160 -25.33 -3.72 10.33
CA PRO A 160 -26.44 -2.92 9.83
C PRO A 160 -26.05 -1.96 8.68
N MET A 161 -24.76 -1.60 8.57
CA MET A 161 -24.27 -0.67 7.54
C MET A 161 -23.72 -1.36 6.30
N LEU A 162 -23.60 -2.70 6.25
CA LEU A 162 -23.14 -3.42 5.07
C LEU A 162 -23.95 -3.07 3.81
N LYS A 163 -25.23 -2.75 3.95
CA LYS A 163 -26.10 -2.31 2.86
C LYS A 163 -25.72 -0.96 2.23
N ASP A 164 -24.93 -0.15 2.95
CA ASP A 164 -24.46 1.17 2.55
C ASP A 164 -22.97 1.14 2.11
N GLN A 165 -22.35 -0.04 2.11
CA GLN A 165 -20.98 -0.29 1.68
C GLN A 165 -20.94 -0.89 0.27
N TRP A 166 -21.10 -0.01 -0.74
CA TRP A 166 -21.06 -0.41 -2.16
C TRP A 166 -19.73 -1.04 -2.55
N ASP A 167 -18.66 -0.68 -1.88
CA ASP A 167 -17.30 -1.16 -2.05
C ASP A 167 -17.16 -2.67 -1.76
N LEU A 168 -17.99 -3.19 -0.84
CA LEU A 168 -18.05 -4.60 -0.48
C LEU A 168 -19.13 -5.36 -1.27
N VAL A 169 -20.29 -4.74 -1.48
CA VAL A 169 -21.42 -5.34 -2.22
C VAL A 169 -22.14 -4.25 -3.01
N ASN A 170 -21.89 -4.19 -4.31
CA ASN A 170 -22.55 -3.25 -5.21
C ASN A 170 -23.63 -3.97 -6.03
N ASP A 171 -24.89 -3.78 -5.69
CA ASP A 171 -26.03 -4.33 -6.42
C ASP A 171 -26.60 -3.35 -7.49
N GLY A 172 -25.97 -2.16 -7.65
CA GLY A 172 -26.40 -1.11 -8.56
C GLY A 172 -27.55 -0.25 -8.03
N SER A 173 -27.93 -0.38 -6.75
CA SER A 173 -29.02 0.40 -6.16
C SER A 173 -28.64 1.85 -5.84
N LEU A 174 -27.35 2.13 -5.64
CA LEU A 174 -26.84 3.50 -5.50
C LEU A 174 -26.96 4.24 -6.84
N GLU A 175 -27.45 5.47 -6.83
CA GLU A 175 -27.61 6.27 -8.05
C GLU A 175 -26.28 6.44 -8.80
N GLY A 176 -26.27 6.08 -10.07
CA GLY A 176 -25.08 6.11 -10.93
C GLY A 176 -24.15 4.91 -10.76
N ALA A 177 -24.38 4.02 -9.80
CA ALA A 177 -23.55 2.84 -9.61
C ALA A 177 -23.78 1.76 -10.69
N VAL A 178 -22.77 0.95 -10.88
CA VAL A 178 -22.81 -0.23 -11.77
C VAL A 178 -22.68 -1.48 -10.91
N ALA A 179 -23.66 -2.37 -10.97
CA ALA A 179 -23.65 -3.61 -10.21
C ALA A 179 -22.36 -4.41 -10.45
N GLY A 180 -21.75 -4.88 -9.36
CA GLY A 180 -20.48 -5.60 -9.38
C GLY A 180 -19.24 -4.69 -9.43
N ALA A 181 -19.40 -3.36 -9.35
CA ALA A 181 -18.30 -2.43 -9.13
C ALA A 181 -17.92 -2.43 -7.65
N ASP A 182 -17.42 -3.55 -7.15
CA ASP A 182 -17.00 -3.81 -5.77
C ASP A 182 -15.76 -4.71 -5.77
N VAL A 183 -15.32 -5.16 -4.60
CA VAL A 183 -14.14 -6.02 -4.45
C VAL A 183 -14.42 -7.53 -4.62
N GLY A 184 -15.64 -7.94 -4.97
CA GLY A 184 -16.00 -9.35 -5.14
C GLY A 184 -15.93 -10.19 -3.84
N VAL A 185 -16.02 -9.54 -2.68
CA VAL A 185 -15.77 -10.21 -1.39
C VAL A 185 -16.95 -11.06 -0.91
N LYS A 186 -18.16 -10.75 -1.32
CA LYS A 186 -19.38 -11.43 -0.87
C LYS A 186 -19.33 -12.94 -1.06
N ASP A 187 -18.83 -13.40 -2.20
CA ASP A 187 -18.66 -14.83 -2.46
C ASP A 187 -17.38 -15.39 -1.83
N ALA A 188 -16.33 -14.59 -1.72
CA ALA A 188 -15.08 -14.96 -1.06
C ALA A 188 -15.28 -15.33 0.42
N TRP A 189 -16.17 -14.65 1.15
CA TRP A 189 -16.50 -14.95 2.54
C TRP A 189 -17.07 -16.38 2.75
N ARG A 190 -17.57 -17.04 1.70
CA ARG A 190 -17.96 -18.46 1.79
C ARG A 190 -16.78 -19.40 1.95
N LEU A 191 -15.60 -18.95 1.53
CA LEU A 191 -14.36 -19.72 1.63
C LEU A 191 -13.59 -19.41 2.90
N THR A 192 -13.42 -18.13 3.19
CA THR A 192 -12.80 -17.60 4.40
C THR A 192 -13.23 -16.17 4.63
N ALA A 193 -13.33 -15.75 5.86
CA ALA A 193 -13.56 -14.35 6.25
C ALA A 193 -12.35 -13.74 6.98
N GLY A 194 -11.27 -14.50 7.15
CA GLY A 194 -10.05 -14.08 7.83
C GLY A 194 -9.33 -15.26 8.49
N ASP A 195 -8.24 -14.95 9.19
CA ASP A 195 -7.51 -15.86 10.08
C ASP A 195 -6.71 -15.01 11.09
N PRO A 196 -6.81 -15.25 12.40
CA PRO A 196 -6.14 -14.42 13.41
C PRO A 196 -4.61 -14.52 13.41
N ARG A 197 -4.04 -15.47 12.68
CA ARG A 197 -2.59 -15.57 12.45
C ARG A 197 -2.09 -14.54 11.44
N ILE A 198 -2.98 -13.91 10.69
CA ILE A 198 -2.65 -12.85 9.75
C ILE A 198 -2.69 -11.51 10.48
N VAL A 199 -1.53 -10.92 10.68
CA VAL A 199 -1.37 -9.62 11.32
C VAL A 199 -1.07 -8.55 10.27
N VAL A 200 -1.87 -7.48 10.27
CA VAL A 200 -1.73 -6.34 9.37
C VAL A 200 -1.24 -5.14 10.19
N ALA A 201 -0.03 -4.69 9.92
CA ALA A 201 0.49 -3.44 10.46
C ALA A 201 -0.05 -2.26 9.64
N VAL A 202 -0.76 -1.35 10.29
CA VAL A 202 -1.28 -0.10 9.69
C VAL A 202 -0.31 1.02 10.00
N LEU A 203 0.52 1.40 9.02
CA LEU A 203 1.50 2.49 9.11
C LEU A 203 0.82 3.80 8.69
N ASP A 204 0.16 4.46 9.65
CA ASP A 204 -0.73 5.59 9.38
C ASP A 204 -0.88 6.51 10.59
N GLN A 205 -1.94 7.31 10.66
CA GLN A 205 -2.42 7.88 11.91
C GLN A 205 -2.88 6.77 12.87
N GLY A 206 -3.00 7.08 14.17
CA GLY A 206 -3.38 6.09 15.18
C GLY A 206 -4.76 5.47 14.96
N ILE A 207 -4.86 4.17 15.20
CA ILE A 207 -6.15 3.47 15.25
C ILE A 207 -6.87 3.82 16.56
N ALA A 208 -8.17 4.08 16.49
CA ALA A 208 -9.02 4.22 17.67
C ALA A 208 -9.24 2.83 18.32
N VAL A 209 -8.27 2.40 19.14
CA VAL A 209 -8.23 1.04 19.73
C VAL A 209 -9.43 0.67 20.60
N ILE A 210 -10.21 1.66 21.02
CA ILE A 210 -11.46 1.44 21.79
C ILE A 210 -12.71 1.54 20.93
N HIS A 211 -12.57 1.65 19.59
CA HIS A 211 -13.74 1.67 18.72
C HIS A 211 -14.48 0.33 18.80
N PRO A 212 -15.81 0.32 19.05
CA PRO A 212 -16.54 -0.92 19.32
C PRO A 212 -16.50 -1.95 18.20
N ASP A 213 -16.26 -1.50 16.97
CA ASP A 213 -16.16 -2.35 15.79
C ASP A 213 -14.71 -2.79 15.47
N LEU A 214 -13.72 -2.31 16.22
CA LEU A 214 -12.29 -2.62 16.03
C LEU A 214 -11.64 -3.32 17.23
N ALA A 215 -12.15 -3.08 18.43
CA ALA A 215 -11.47 -3.51 19.66
C ALA A 215 -11.11 -5.00 19.67
N ASP A 216 -12.00 -5.87 19.21
CA ASP A 216 -11.79 -7.33 19.17
C ASP A 216 -10.94 -7.80 17.97
N ALA A 217 -10.64 -6.89 17.03
CA ALA A 217 -9.79 -7.16 15.86
C ALA A 217 -8.33 -6.73 16.06
N LEU A 218 -7.99 -6.12 17.18
CA LEU A 218 -6.63 -5.62 17.40
C LEU A 218 -5.64 -6.77 17.62
N TRP A 219 -4.43 -6.55 17.12
CA TRP A 219 -3.28 -7.32 17.54
C TRP A 219 -2.95 -7.01 18.99
N GLU A 220 -2.54 -8.02 19.75
CA GLU A 220 -2.19 -7.88 21.14
C GLU A 220 -0.76 -8.40 21.38
N ASN A 221 0.09 -7.56 21.96
CA ASN A 221 1.34 -8.00 22.55
C ASN A 221 1.05 -8.68 23.89
N GLU A 222 1.06 -10.01 23.91
CA GLU A 222 0.69 -10.79 25.10
C GLU A 222 1.60 -10.49 26.31
N ALA A 223 2.88 -10.20 26.09
CA ALA A 223 3.80 -9.86 27.16
C ALA A 223 3.40 -8.54 27.83
N GLU A 224 3.13 -7.52 27.02
CA GLU A 224 2.72 -6.19 27.49
C GLU A 224 1.27 -6.17 28.03
N MET A 225 0.37 -6.99 27.47
CA MET A 225 -1.00 -7.11 27.99
C MET A 225 -1.04 -7.68 29.40
N ASN A 226 -0.16 -8.63 29.71
CA ASN A 226 -0.07 -9.32 31.00
C ASN A 226 1.07 -8.78 31.86
N GLY A 227 1.86 -7.83 31.38
CA GLY A 227 3.06 -7.30 31.99
C GLY A 227 2.84 -6.20 33.02
N THR A 228 3.92 -5.53 33.37
CA THR A 228 3.95 -4.45 34.35
C THR A 228 3.91 -3.09 33.65
N SER A 229 2.88 -2.28 33.90
CA SER A 229 2.77 -0.97 33.28
C SER A 229 4.02 -0.10 33.52
N GLY A 230 4.54 0.47 32.43
CA GLY A 230 5.75 1.29 32.40
C GLY A 230 7.04 0.49 32.28
N VAL A 231 6.96 -0.80 32.01
CA VAL A 231 8.08 -1.70 31.78
C VAL A 231 7.93 -2.28 30.38
N ASP A 232 9.04 -2.46 29.67
CA ASP A 232 9.15 -3.22 28.42
C ASP A 232 9.34 -4.70 28.82
N ASP A 233 8.22 -5.45 28.86
CA ASP A 233 8.19 -6.81 29.43
C ASP A 233 8.73 -7.88 28.46
N ASP A 234 8.80 -7.60 27.15
CA ASP A 234 9.38 -8.50 26.14
C ASP A 234 10.77 -8.07 25.66
N GLY A 235 11.24 -6.89 26.06
CA GLY A 235 12.58 -6.39 25.73
C GLY A 235 12.73 -5.96 24.27
N ASN A 236 11.62 -5.61 23.61
CA ASN A 236 11.61 -5.21 22.21
C ASN A 236 12.02 -3.73 22.00
N GLY A 237 12.17 -2.95 23.05
CA GLY A 237 12.52 -1.53 23.07
C GLY A 237 11.32 -0.59 23.13
N TYR A 238 10.09 -1.10 23.26
CA TYR A 238 8.84 -0.32 23.25
C TYR A 238 7.97 -0.64 24.48
N VAL A 239 7.94 0.27 25.43
CA VAL A 239 7.22 0.12 26.70
C VAL A 239 5.70 0.15 26.51
N ASP A 240 4.96 -0.79 27.11
CA ASP A 240 3.49 -0.87 27.10
C ASP A 240 2.87 -0.91 25.66
N ASP A 241 3.51 -1.46 24.66
CA ASP A 241 3.10 -1.49 23.25
C ASP A 241 1.97 -2.52 22.94
N LYS A 242 0.93 -2.49 23.74
CA LYS A 242 -0.16 -3.49 23.80
C LYS A 242 -0.86 -3.79 22.48
N ASN A 243 -1.11 -2.76 21.64
CA ASN A 243 -1.78 -2.90 20.35
C ASN A 243 -0.96 -2.29 19.21
N GLY A 244 0.34 -2.10 19.41
CA GLY A 244 1.26 -1.40 18.53
C GLY A 244 1.87 -0.18 19.22
N TYR A 245 2.50 0.72 18.45
CA TYR A 245 3.24 1.84 18.98
C TYR A 245 3.03 3.14 18.18
N ASN A 246 3.07 4.29 18.87
CA ASN A 246 3.02 5.61 18.27
C ASN A 246 4.45 6.17 18.12
N PHE A 247 5.04 5.98 16.94
CA PHE A 247 6.40 6.42 16.60
C PHE A 247 6.51 7.94 16.46
N ALA A 248 5.41 8.60 16.07
CA ALA A 248 5.37 10.04 15.89
C ALA A 248 5.45 10.82 17.22
N GLU A 249 5.02 10.21 18.32
CA GLU A 249 5.04 10.82 19.65
C GLU A 249 5.84 9.99 20.66
N ASN A 250 6.50 8.91 20.21
CA ASN A 250 7.30 7.98 21.00
C ASN A 250 6.59 7.49 22.28
N LYS A 251 5.40 6.89 22.10
CA LYS A 251 4.56 6.37 23.20
C LYS A 251 3.71 5.19 22.77
N SER A 252 3.28 4.36 23.74
CA SER A 252 2.45 3.19 23.49
C SER A 252 1.01 3.49 23.02
N LYS A 253 0.48 4.64 23.42
CA LYS A 253 -0.93 4.98 23.14
C LYS A 253 -1.06 5.71 21.80
N PRO A 254 -1.91 5.22 20.89
CA PRO A 254 -2.21 5.94 19.67
C PRO A 254 -2.92 7.26 19.98
N THR A 255 -2.66 8.28 19.14
CA THR A 255 -3.36 9.55 19.16
C THR A 255 -4.33 9.59 17.98
N TYR A 256 -5.61 9.77 18.26
CA TYR A 256 -6.67 9.89 17.27
C TYR A 256 -7.69 10.95 17.70
N GLY A 257 -8.57 11.36 16.78
CA GLY A 257 -9.60 12.36 17.04
C GLY A 257 -10.16 12.94 15.75
N ASN A 258 -11.04 13.93 15.88
CA ASN A 258 -11.54 14.63 14.70
C ASN A 258 -10.39 15.21 13.87
N GLY A 259 -10.32 14.85 12.57
CA GLY A 259 -9.23 15.19 11.64
C GLY A 259 -7.97 14.34 11.84
N SER A 260 -8.01 13.30 12.69
CA SER A 260 -6.94 12.32 12.87
C SER A 260 -7.54 10.92 13.04
N ASP A 261 -8.35 10.52 12.09
CA ASP A 261 -9.09 9.25 12.08
C ASP A 261 -8.82 8.42 10.82
N HIS A 262 -7.82 8.83 10.03
CA HIS A 262 -7.50 8.17 8.76
C HIS A 262 -7.06 6.73 8.97
N GLY A 263 -6.14 6.45 9.90
CA GLY A 263 -5.73 5.09 10.24
C GLY A 263 -6.87 4.25 10.83
N THR A 264 -7.81 4.89 11.55
CA THR A 264 -9.03 4.23 12.05
C THR A 264 -9.94 3.80 10.89
N HIS A 265 -10.11 4.65 9.86
CA HIS A 265 -10.91 4.35 8.68
C HIS A 265 -10.31 3.19 7.87
N ILE A 266 -9.01 3.22 7.65
CA ILE A 266 -8.25 2.16 6.99
C ILE A 266 -8.41 0.83 7.74
N ALA A 267 -8.23 0.85 9.05
CA ALA A 267 -8.37 -0.32 9.91
C ALA A 267 -9.77 -0.96 9.77
N GLY A 268 -10.83 -0.12 9.74
CA GLY A 268 -12.20 -0.59 9.56
C GLY A 268 -12.44 -1.27 8.21
N THR A 269 -11.89 -0.74 7.14
CA THR A 269 -12.00 -1.35 5.80
C THR A 269 -11.33 -2.74 5.75
N ILE A 270 -10.20 -2.91 6.41
CA ILE A 270 -9.45 -4.18 6.44
C ILE A 270 -10.13 -5.20 7.33
N GLY A 271 -10.47 -4.82 8.59
CA GLY A 271 -10.71 -5.80 9.63
C GLY A 271 -11.67 -5.36 10.74
N ALA A 272 -12.62 -4.42 10.51
CA ALA A 272 -13.75 -4.27 11.43
C ALA A 272 -14.44 -5.61 11.63
N VAL A 273 -14.89 -5.91 12.85
CA VAL A 273 -15.41 -7.24 13.20
C VAL A 273 -16.72 -7.50 12.47
N ASN A 274 -16.71 -8.43 11.53
CA ASN A 274 -17.91 -8.80 10.78
C ASN A 274 -18.91 -9.59 11.65
N ASN A 275 -20.18 -9.51 11.30
CA ASN A 275 -21.26 -10.31 11.89
C ASN A 275 -21.42 -10.11 13.40
N ASN A 276 -21.00 -8.96 13.94
CA ASN A 276 -21.14 -8.59 15.34
C ASN A 276 -22.44 -7.82 15.65
N GLY A 277 -23.23 -7.50 14.62
CA GLY A 277 -24.53 -6.82 14.71
C GLY A 277 -24.44 -5.32 14.95
N ILE A 278 -23.28 -4.71 14.78
CA ILE A 278 -23.06 -3.27 14.86
C ILE A 278 -22.29 -2.78 13.64
N GLY A 279 -22.40 -1.50 13.33
CA GLY A 279 -21.57 -0.76 12.40
C GLY A 279 -21.43 -1.35 11.00
N VAL A 280 -20.18 -1.42 10.55
CA VAL A 280 -19.77 -1.80 9.20
C VAL A 280 -19.27 -3.24 9.14
N SER A 281 -19.29 -3.83 7.94
CA SER A 281 -18.48 -5.00 7.64
C SER A 281 -17.13 -4.57 7.08
N SER A 282 -16.18 -5.50 7.08
CA SER A 282 -14.84 -5.33 6.50
C SER A 282 -14.48 -6.51 5.61
N ILE A 283 -13.37 -6.42 4.90
CA ILE A 283 -12.96 -7.48 3.97
C ILE A 283 -12.53 -8.74 4.73
N ALA A 284 -11.74 -8.61 5.81
CA ALA A 284 -11.11 -9.73 6.50
C ALA A 284 -11.40 -9.79 8.02
N GLY A 285 -12.52 -9.17 8.47
CA GLY A 285 -12.89 -9.05 9.88
C GLY A 285 -13.48 -10.31 10.52
N GLY A 286 -13.41 -11.46 9.84
CA GLY A 286 -13.91 -12.74 10.34
C GLY A 286 -15.40 -12.96 10.13
N SER A 287 -15.95 -13.93 10.84
CA SER A 287 -17.36 -14.33 10.77
C SER A 287 -18.15 -14.06 12.06
N GLY A 288 -17.59 -13.28 12.98
CA GLY A 288 -18.16 -12.96 14.28
C GLY A 288 -17.80 -13.96 15.39
N VAL A 289 -16.82 -14.84 15.16
CA VAL A 289 -16.34 -15.83 16.14
C VAL A 289 -14.85 -15.62 16.52
N GLY A 290 -14.29 -14.45 16.24
CA GLY A 290 -12.90 -14.12 16.53
C GLY A 290 -11.89 -14.63 15.51
N ASP A 291 -12.35 -15.04 14.33
CA ASP A 291 -11.60 -15.62 13.21
C ASP A 291 -11.14 -14.58 12.18
N GLY A 292 -11.26 -13.29 12.48
CA GLY A 292 -10.74 -12.20 11.66
C GLY A 292 -9.24 -12.01 11.79
N VAL A 293 -8.66 -11.26 10.85
CA VAL A 293 -7.27 -10.83 10.91
C VAL A 293 -7.02 -9.91 12.11
N ARG A 294 -5.76 -9.69 12.47
CA ARG A 294 -5.36 -8.81 13.57
C ARG A 294 -4.74 -7.52 13.03
N LEU A 295 -5.14 -6.40 13.63
CA LEU A 295 -4.72 -5.05 13.24
C LEU A 295 -3.72 -4.49 14.25
N MET A 296 -2.50 -4.21 13.80
CA MET A 296 -1.43 -3.61 14.60
C MET A 296 -1.35 -2.11 14.30
N SER A 297 -1.51 -1.26 15.33
CA SER A 297 -1.45 0.20 15.17
C SER A 297 -0.01 0.69 15.18
N CYS A 298 0.55 0.93 14.00
CA CYS A 298 1.89 1.51 13.83
C CYS A 298 1.73 2.99 13.46
N GLN A 299 1.53 3.87 14.47
CA GLN A 299 1.29 5.28 14.20
C GLN A 299 2.57 5.98 13.78
N THR A 300 2.63 6.38 12.51
CA THR A 300 3.74 7.13 11.90
C THR A 300 3.36 8.56 11.53
N PHE A 301 2.09 8.92 11.57
CA PHE A 301 1.62 10.27 11.27
C PHE A 301 1.02 10.95 12.50
N GLN A 302 1.39 12.21 12.71
CA GLN A 302 0.78 13.07 13.72
C GLN A 302 -0.65 13.46 13.34
N LYS A 303 -1.34 14.11 14.27
CA LYS A 303 -2.72 14.56 14.08
C LYS A 303 -2.87 15.51 12.87
N ASP A 304 -1.89 16.35 12.63
CA ASP A 304 -1.86 17.30 11.50
C ASP A 304 -1.42 16.69 10.16
N GLY A 305 -1.23 15.36 10.14
CA GLY A 305 -0.83 14.61 8.96
C GLY A 305 0.67 14.69 8.64
N GLN A 306 1.51 15.14 9.56
CA GLN A 306 2.97 15.10 9.37
C GLN A 306 3.57 13.77 9.79
N SER A 307 4.59 13.33 9.07
CA SER A 307 5.42 12.16 9.35
C SER A 307 6.88 12.44 9.01
N THR A 308 7.77 11.54 9.42
CA THR A 308 9.18 11.56 9.03
C THR A 308 9.62 10.20 8.51
N SER A 309 10.66 10.17 7.65
CA SER A 309 11.23 8.93 7.14
C SER A 309 11.75 8.03 8.27
N SER A 310 12.28 8.60 9.35
CA SER A 310 12.74 7.83 10.53
C SER A 310 11.61 7.15 11.29
N TRP A 311 10.43 7.77 11.43
CA TRP A 311 9.28 7.14 12.11
C TRP A 311 8.74 5.97 11.29
N ILE A 312 8.68 6.13 9.98
CA ILE A 312 8.25 5.08 9.05
C ILE A 312 9.23 3.89 9.10
N ALA A 313 10.54 4.16 9.06
CA ALA A 313 11.55 3.12 9.16
C ALA A 313 11.45 2.33 10.46
N LYS A 314 11.26 3.01 11.62
CA LYS A 314 11.02 2.36 12.91
C LYS A 314 9.78 1.47 12.88
N ALA A 315 8.70 1.91 12.23
CA ALA A 315 7.46 1.15 12.13
C ALA A 315 7.61 -0.12 11.30
N PHE A 316 8.35 -0.10 10.19
CA PHE A 316 8.66 -1.32 9.42
C PHE A 316 9.49 -2.32 10.22
N TYR A 317 10.52 -1.84 10.92
CA TYR A 317 11.31 -2.70 11.81
C TYR A 317 10.43 -3.34 12.89
N TYR A 318 9.64 -2.53 13.58
CA TYR A 318 8.72 -2.98 14.62
C TYR A 318 7.71 -4.01 14.07
N ALA A 319 7.07 -3.72 12.95
CA ALA A 319 6.11 -4.61 12.31
C ALA A 319 6.72 -6.00 11.99
N ALA A 320 7.95 -6.00 11.43
CA ALA A 320 8.68 -7.24 11.13
C ALA A 320 8.98 -8.05 12.38
N LYS A 321 9.37 -7.40 13.48
CA LYS A 321 9.77 -8.06 14.73
C LYS A 321 8.58 -8.54 15.57
N ASN A 322 7.41 -7.92 15.39
CA ASN A 322 6.21 -8.19 16.17
C ASN A 322 5.13 -8.98 15.42
N GLY A 323 5.51 -9.71 14.36
CA GLY A 323 4.67 -10.71 13.74
C GLY A 323 3.75 -10.21 12.62
N ALA A 324 3.87 -8.96 12.17
CA ALA A 324 3.09 -8.49 11.03
C ALA A 324 3.56 -9.14 9.73
N CYS A 325 2.62 -9.65 8.94
CA CYS A 325 2.88 -10.23 7.62
C CYS A 325 2.45 -9.32 6.46
N ILE A 326 1.68 -8.27 6.74
CA ILE A 326 1.27 -7.26 5.76
C ILE A 326 1.51 -5.88 6.36
N ALA A 327 2.16 -4.99 5.60
CA ALA A 327 2.23 -3.56 5.90
C ALA A 327 1.26 -2.80 5.01
N GLN A 328 0.35 -2.05 5.63
CA GLN A 328 -0.62 -1.17 4.99
C GLN A 328 -0.10 0.27 5.03
N CYS A 329 0.13 0.87 3.86
CA CYS A 329 0.82 2.15 3.70
C CYS A 329 0.02 3.09 2.79
N SER A 330 -0.86 3.91 3.37
CA SER A 330 -1.65 4.88 2.60
C SER A 330 -0.98 6.25 2.49
N TYR A 331 0.29 6.27 2.09
CA TYR A 331 1.13 7.47 1.93
C TYR A 331 2.14 7.32 0.79
N GLY A 332 2.86 8.41 0.46
CA GLY A 332 3.97 8.42 -0.49
C GLY A 332 4.53 9.83 -0.68
N TYR A 333 5.72 9.91 -1.30
CA TYR A 333 6.40 11.16 -1.60
C TYR A 333 5.91 11.77 -2.91
N ASN A 334 5.35 12.97 -2.86
CA ASN A 334 4.83 13.67 -4.05
C ASN A 334 5.88 14.57 -4.72
N ASP A 335 6.91 14.97 -4.02
CA ASP A 335 7.98 15.85 -4.47
C ASP A 335 8.95 15.19 -5.46
N MET A 336 8.89 13.85 -5.60
CA MET A 336 9.61 13.08 -6.62
C MET A 336 8.84 12.90 -7.93
N THR A 337 7.63 13.46 -8.03
CA THR A 337 6.79 13.32 -9.24
C THR A 337 7.50 13.92 -10.46
N GLY A 338 7.53 13.14 -11.54
CA GLY A 338 8.16 13.53 -12.82
C GLY A 338 9.64 13.19 -12.93
N MET A 339 10.24 12.57 -11.89
CA MET A 339 11.57 11.97 -11.99
C MET A 339 11.50 10.60 -12.64
N SER A 340 12.57 10.17 -13.30
CA SER A 340 12.67 8.80 -13.79
C SER A 340 12.89 7.81 -12.63
N ALA A 341 12.46 6.56 -12.82
CA ALA A 341 12.68 5.50 -11.83
C ALA A 341 14.17 5.35 -11.46
N SER A 342 15.09 5.53 -12.43
CA SER A 342 16.53 5.46 -12.16
C SER A 342 17.06 6.62 -11.33
N GLU A 343 16.49 7.82 -11.46
CA GLU A 343 16.84 8.98 -10.61
C GLU A 343 16.35 8.77 -9.19
N ILE A 344 15.12 8.25 -9.03
CA ILE A 344 14.56 7.97 -7.71
C ILE A 344 15.34 6.83 -7.03
N ALA A 345 15.62 5.74 -7.74
CA ALA A 345 16.40 4.63 -7.20
C ALA A 345 17.79 5.09 -6.73
N ALA A 346 18.43 6.00 -7.45
CA ALA A 346 19.75 6.52 -7.06
C ALA A 346 19.75 7.22 -5.67
N TRP A 347 18.61 7.71 -5.23
CA TRP A 347 18.45 8.36 -3.93
C TRP A 347 17.82 7.44 -2.88
N MET A 348 16.78 6.72 -3.25
CA MET A 348 15.91 6.00 -2.30
C MET A 348 16.40 4.59 -1.96
N ASP A 349 17.10 3.88 -2.85
CA ASP A 349 17.53 2.49 -2.66
C ASP A 349 18.51 2.25 -1.48
N LYS A 350 19.03 3.34 -0.93
CA LYS A 350 19.91 3.34 0.25
C LYS A 350 19.35 4.15 1.43
N SER A 351 18.10 4.62 1.33
CA SER A 351 17.46 5.34 2.43
C SER A 351 17.18 4.40 3.60
N VAL A 352 17.10 4.96 4.80
CA VAL A 352 16.77 4.19 6.01
C VAL A 352 15.38 3.56 5.90
N GLU A 353 14.41 4.27 5.29
CA GLU A 353 13.06 3.76 5.06
C GLU A 353 13.07 2.56 4.12
N TYR A 354 13.78 2.66 2.99
CA TYR A 354 13.87 1.54 2.04
C TYR A 354 14.60 0.34 2.63
N GLU A 355 15.70 0.55 3.36
CA GLU A 355 16.40 -0.55 4.05
C GLU A 355 15.50 -1.23 5.10
N ALA A 356 14.69 -0.46 5.83
CA ALA A 356 13.72 -1.01 6.78
C ALA A 356 12.56 -1.75 6.06
N LEU A 357 12.08 -1.25 4.91
CA LEU A 357 11.14 -1.95 4.05
C LEU A 357 11.72 -3.28 3.55
N GLN A 358 12.97 -3.27 3.04
CA GLN A 358 13.65 -4.50 2.60
C GLN A 358 13.86 -5.49 3.76
N PHE A 359 14.12 -4.99 4.97
CA PHE A 359 14.16 -5.83 6.18
C PHE A 359 12.80 -6.47 6.46
N PHE A 360 11.70 -5.71 6.38
CA PHE A 360 10.34 -6.24 6.53
C PHE A 360 10.02 -7.30 5.48
N LEU A 361 10.40 -7.07 4.23
CA LEU A 361 10.17 -7.97 3.10
C LEU A 361 11.15 -9.17 3.03
N ASN A 362 12.14 -9.24 3.91
CA ASN A 362 13.13 -10.33 3.89
C ASN A 362 12.47 -11.67 4.24
N PRO A 363 12.73 -12.76 3.46
CA PRO A 363 12.21 -14.10 3.75
C PRO A 363 12.51 -14.61 5.17
N ALA A 364 13.64 -14.18 5.76
CA ALA A 364 13.98 -14.56 7.13
C ALA A 364 13.10 -13.88 8.21
N ASN A 365 12.35 -12.85 7.83
CA ASN A 365 11.36 -12.16 8.66
C ASN A 365 9.91 -12.51 8.25
N ALA A 366 9.71 -13.58 7.46
CA ALA A 366 8.38 -14.03 7.10
C ALA A 366 7.60 -14.46 8.34
N ASN A 367 6.51 -13.76 8.62
CA ASN A 367 5.72 -13.94 9.84
C ASN A 367 4.45 -14.80 9.64
N CYS A 368 4.25 -15.35 8.43
CA CYS A 368 3.09 -16.16 8.10
C CYS A 368 3.47 -17.39 7.27
N ASP A 369 2.91 -18.55 7.62
CA ASP A 369 3.12 -19.80 6.88
C ASP A 369 2.46 -19.83 5.48
N ALA A 370 1.64 -18.82 5.14
CA ALA A 370 1.04 -18.72 3.81
C ALA A 370 2.03 -18.27 2.73
N LEU A 371 3.04 -17.49 3.09
CA LEU A 371 4.01 -16.90 2.17
C LEU A 371 5.44 -17.11 2.64
N GLU A 372 6.37 -17.03 1.69
CA GLU A 372 7.82 -17.09 1.96
C GLU A 372 8.38 -15.76 2.48
N THR A 373 7.61 -14.66 2.39
CA THR A 373 7.98 -13.31 2.83
C THR A 373 6.74 -12.50 3.19
N ASN A 374 6.91 -11.34 3.78
CA ASN A 374 5.84 -10.38 4.05
C ASN A 374 5.47 -9.58 2.78
N ILE A 375 4.37 -8.83 2.81
CA ILE A 375 3.88 -7.97 1.72
C ILE A 375 3.68 -6.54 2.21
N ALA A 376 4.04 -5.55 1.37
CA ALA A 376 3.72 -4.14 1.57
C ALA A 376 2.76 -3.65 0.49
N VAL A 377 1.67 -2.98 0.90
CA VAL A 377 0.63 -2.44 0.01
C VAL A 377 0.57 -0.93 0.21
N TYR A 378 0.64 -0.19 -0.90
CA TYR A 378 0.70 1.27 -0.92
C TYR A 378 -0.42 1.89 -1.73
N SER A 379 -0.82 3.10 -1.37
CA SER A 379 -1.69 3.92 -2.21
C SER A 379 -0.91 4.59 -3.34
N ALA A 380 -1.48 4.64 -4.56
CA ALA A 380 -0.82 5.23 -5.72
C ALA A 380 -0.70 6.76 -5.65
N GLY A 381 -1.54 7.45 -4.87
CA GLY A 381 -1.59 8.91 -4.73
C GLY A 381 -2.84 9.56 -5.32
N ASN A 382 -3.10 10.81 -4.92
CA ASN A 382 -4.35 11.54 -5.19
C ASN A 382 -4.14 12.83 -6.01
N PHE A 383 -3.12 12.86 -6.87
CA PHE A 383 -2.68 14.06 -7.58
C PHE A 383 -3.01 14.05 -9.07
N ASN A 384 -3.81 13.06 -9.54
CA ASN A 384 -4.09 12.85 -10.96
C ASN A 384 -2.82 12.77 -11.83
N ASN A 385 -1.75 12.23 -11.27
CA ASN A 385 -0.44 12.11 -11.92
C ASN A 385 -0.32 10.78 -12.69
N PRO A 386 0.45 10.75 -13.81
CA PRO A 386 0.63 9.55 -14.63
C PRO A 386 1.69 8.57 -14.07
N SER A 387 1.89 8.57 -12.76
CA SER A 387 2.76 7.62 -12.05
C SER A 387 2.29 7.41 -10.62
N SER A 388 2.57 6.25 -10.04
CA SER A 388 2.43 6.02 -8.61
C SER A 388 3.45 6.84 -7.81
N LEU A 389 3.16 7.07 -6.54
CA LEU A 389 4.11 7.64 -5.59
C LEU A 389 5.11 6.57 -5.11
N TYR A 390 6.30 7.01 -4.71
CA TYR A 390 7.26 6.16 -4.02
C TYR A 390 7.04 6.24 -2.50
N PRO A 391 7.30 5.14 -1.76
CA PRO A 391 7.86 3.84 -2.17
C PRO A 391 6.89 2.90 -2.91
N GLY A 392 5.59 3.20 -3.01
CA GLY A 392 4.59 2.32 -3.62
C GLY A 392 4.91 1.88 -5.06
N ALA A 393 5.67 2.70 -5.80
CA ALA A 393 6.08 2.40 -7.18
C ALA A 393 7.30 1.45 -7.29
N PHE A 394 7.88 0.99 -6.19
CA PHE A 394 8.92 -0.06 -6.22
C PHE A 394 8.31 -1.42 -6.57
N GLU A 395 9.05 -2.24 -7.32
CA GLU A 395 8.61 -3.58 -7.76
C GLU A 395 8.28 -4.53 -6.60
N GLU A 396 8.83 -4.27 -5.42
CA GLU A 396 8.60 -5.06 -4.21
C GLU A 396 7.27 -4.74 -3.53
N CYS A 397 6.63 -3.65 -3.90
CA CYS A 397 5.38 -3.17 -3.31
C CYS A 397 4.18 -3.48 -4.21
N ILE A 398 2.98 -3.37 -3.67
CA ILE A 398 1.74 -3.37 -4.44
C ILE A 398 1.17 -1.95 -4.39
N SER A 399 1.09 -1.28 -5.53
CA SER A 399 0.54 0.07 -5.63
C SER A 399 -0.90 0.05 -6.12
N VAL A 400 -1.78 0.74 -5.38
CA VAL A 400 -3.23 0.66 -5.57
C VAL A 400 -3.81 1.97 -6.07
N THR A 401 -4.44 1.93 -7.24
CA THR A 401 -5.23 3.03 -7.82
C THR A 401 -6.70 2.95 -7.37
N ALA A 402 -7.46 4.02 -7.59
CA ALA A 402 -8.83 4.10 -7.09
C ALA A 402 -9.88 4.14 -8.22
N PHE A 403 -10.96 3.37 -8.05
CA PHE A 403 -12.17 3.48 -8.88
C PHE A 403 -13.43 3.81 -8.04
N CYS A 404 -14.48 4.25 -8.73
CA CYS A 404 -15.74 4.75 -8.21
C CYS A 404 -16.85 3.69 -8.34
N PRO A 405 -18.05 3.92 -7.73
CA PRO A 405 -19.18 2.97 -7.81
C PRO A 405 -19.65 2.62 -9.23
N ASP A 406 -19.30 3.41 -10.22
CA ASP A 406 -19.60 3.23 -11.64
C ASP A 406 -18.52 2.48 -12.43
N PHE A 407 -17.53 1.88 -11.76
CA PHE A 407 -16.32 1.27 -12.33
C PHE A 407 -15.37 2.25 -13.00
N LEU A 408 -15.64 3.54 -13.01
CA LEU A 408 -14.73 4.51 -13.61
C LEU A 408 -13.61 4.90 -12.64
N PRO A 409 -12.41 5.21 -13.14
CA PRO A 409 -11.33 5.72 -12.29
C PRO A 409 -11.74 6.97 -11.52
N GLY A 410 -11.31 7.09 -10.27
CA GLY A 410 -11.43 8.34 -9.53
C GLY A 410 -10.68 9.47 -10.23
N GLY A 411 -11.29 10.67 -10.32
CA GLY A 411 -10.65 11.82 -10.95
C GLY A 411 -9.28 12.15 -10.34
N TYR A 412 -9.19 12.00 -9.03
CA TYR A 412 -7.98 12.25 -8.22
C TYR A 412 -6.89 11.18 -8.36
N SER A 413 -7.28 9.92 -8.66
CA SER A 413 -6.35 8.79 -8.62
C SER A 413 -5.14 9.02 -9.53
N ASN A 414 -3.93 8.78 -9.01
CA ASN A 414 -2.77 8.58 -9.85
C ASN A 414 -2.97 7.32 -10.70
N TYR A 415 -2.22 7.20 -11.81
CA TYR A 415 -2.38 6.15 -12.80
C TYR A 415 -1.08 5.94 -13.59
N GLY A 416 -0.92 4.82 -14.27
CA GLY A 416 0.22 4.59 -15.18
C GLY A 416 1.40 3.90 -14.52
N ALA A 417 2.60 4.45 -14.66
CA ALA A 417 3.83 3.79 -14.21
C ALA A 417 3.83 3.48 -12.70
N GLY A 418 4.23 2.27 -12.33
CA GLY A 418 4.29 1.81 -10.94
C GLY A 418 2.92 1.59 -10.27
N CYS A 419 1.83 1.54 -11.06
CA CYS A 419 0.49 1.20 -10.55
C CYS A 419 0.17 -0.25 -10.89
N ASP A 420 -0.22 -1.07 -9.90
CA ASP A 420 -0.37 -2.51 -10.08
C ASP A 420 -1.83 -2.98 -10.22
N ILE A 421 -2.74 -2.41 -9.42
CA ILE A 421 -4.13 -2.85 -9.35
C ILE A 421 -5.04 -1.70 -8.91
N ALA A 422 -6.31 -1.75 -9.30
CA ALA A 422 -7.33 -0.79 -8.88
C ALA A 422 -8.26 -1.38 -7.81
N ALA A 423 -8.75 -0.55 -6.89
CA ALA A 423 -9.75 -0.94 -5.90
C ALA A 423 -10.74 0.21 -5.61
N PRO A 424 -11.86 -0.03 -4.92
CA PRO A 424 -12.80 1.01 -4.53
C PRO A 424 -12.13 2.11 -3.71
N GLY A 425 -12.15 3.33 -4.21
CA GLY A 425 -11.63 4.51 -3.52
C GLY A 425 -12.66 5.61 -3.33
N GLY A 426 -13.85 5.43 -3.91
CA GLY A 426 -14.94 6.40 -3.85
C GLY A 426 -14.82 7.53 -4.85
N ASP A 427 -15.92 8.27 -5.01
CA ASP A 427 -16.00 9.44 -5.90
C ASP A 427 -15.96 10.75 -5.10
N ILE A 428 -15.41 11.78 -5.69
CA ILE A 428 -15.52 13.14 -5.15
C ILE A 428 -16.84 13.72 -5.59
N VAL A 429 -17.64 14.19 -4.64
CA VAL A 429 -18.89 14.86 -4.89
C VAL A 429 -19.00 16.10 -4.02
N GLU A 430 -19.42 17.21 -4.61
CA GLU A 430 -19.63 18.42 -3.86
C GLU A 430 -20.84 18.27 -2.91
N GLY A 431 -20.59 18.48 -1.61
CA GLY A 431 -21.59 18.47 -0.56
C GLY A 431 -21.89 17.08 0.03
N ASP A 432 -22.32 17.09 1.30
CA ASP A 432 -22.53 15.88 2.12
C ASP A 432 -23.63 14.94 1.57
N ALA A 433 -24.54 15.44 0.74
CA ALA A 433 -25.66 14.65 0.21
C ALA A 433 -25.24 13.48 -0.69
N ASN A 434 -24.04 13.53 -1.24
CA ASN A 434 -23.51 12.51 -2.15
C ASN A 434 -22.45 11.60 -1.50
N ALA A 435 -22.27 11.68 -0.18
CA ALA A 435 -21.34 10.85 0.57
C ALA A 435 -21.46 9.33 0.32
N PRO A 436 -22.65 8.75 0.02
CA PRO A 436 -22.79 7.33 -0.29
C PRO A 436 -21.94 6.81 -1.46
N SER A 437 -21.41 7.67 -2.33
CA SER A 437 -20.46 7.29 -3.37
C SER A 437 -19.02 7.18 -2.88
N MET A 438 -18.73 7.62 -1.66
CA MET A 438 -17.46 7.47 -0.98
C MET A 438 -17.40 6.10 -0.27
N ILE A 439 -16.31 5.84 0.46
CA ILE A 439 -16.09 4.60 1.23
C ILE A 439 -16.52 4.81 2.67
N LEU A 440 -17.44 3.98 3.15
CA LEU A 440 -17.93 3.99 4.53
C LEU A 440 -17.09 3.04 5.39
N SER A 441 -16.55 3.56 6.49
CA SER A 441 -15.78 2.76 7.45
C SER A 441 -15.85 3.36 8.86
N THR A 442 -15.15 2.72 9.81
CA THR A 442 -14.99 3.23 11.19
C THR A 442 -14.25 4.57 11.19
N GLY A 443 -14.57 5.46 12.10
CA GLY A 443 -13.94 6.78 12.17
C GLY A 443 -14.29 7.56 13.42
N ILE A 444 -13.99 8.84 13.41
CA ILE A 444 -14.32 9.79 14.47
C ILE A 444 -15.21 10.87 13.87
N GLY A 445 -16.42 10.98 14.39
CA GLY A 445 -17.37 12.00 13.93
C GLY A 445 -16.90 13.44 14.17
N ARG A 446 -17.54 14.38 13.50
CA ARG A 446 -17.24 15.82 13.65
C ARG A 446 -17.43 16.31 15.10
N ASP A 447 -18.21 15.59 15.90
CA ASP A 447 -18.39 15.82 17.35
C ASP A 447 -17.24 15.23 18.21
N GLY A 448 -16.27 14.58 17.60
CA GLY A 448 -15.13 13.94 18.26
C GLY A 448 -15.44 12.58 18.90
N GLN A 449 -16.62 12.01 18.66
CA GLN A 449 -17.00 10.70 19.19
C GLN A 449 -16.63 9.58 18.19
N LEU A 450 -16.42 8.36 18.70
CA LEU A 450 -16.29 7.16 17.87
C LEU A 450 -17.55 7.00 17.01
N SER A 451 -17.36 6.84 15.71
CA SER A 451 -18.45 6.86 14.74
C SER A 451 -18.08 6.10 13.47
N TYR A 452 -18.90 6.27 12.45
CA TYR A 452 -18.65 5.78 11.10
C TYR A 452 -18.70 6.96 10.15
N VAL A 453 -17.73 7.01 9.22
CA VAL A 453 -17.57 8.16 8.34
C VAL A 453 -17.29 7.72 6.91
N TYR A 454 -17.64 8.59 5.98
CA TYR A 454 -17.30 8.45 4.57
C TYR A 454 -16.02 9.19 4.24
N LYS A 455 -15.13 8.56 3.48
CA LYS A 455 -13.91 9.15 2.91
C LYS A 455 -13.72 8.67 1.48
N TYR A 456 -12.89 9.40 0.72
CA TYR A 456 -12.45 8.98 -0.62
C TYR A 456 -10.93 9.10 -0.75
N GLY A 457 -10.36 8.41 -1.72
CA GLY A 457 -8.93 8.48 -2.03
C GLY A 457 -8.33 7.12 -2.38
N THR A 458 -7.15 7.14 -2.97
CA THR A 458 -6.33 5.92 -3.09
C THR A 458 -5.95 5.35 -1.73
N SER A 459 -5.98 6.18 -0.69
CA SER A 459 -5.84 5.77 0.70
C SER A 459 -6.98 4.86 1.18
N MET A 460 -8.18 4.95 0.60
CA MET A 460 -9.30 4.04 0.87
C MET A 460 -9.26 2.83 -0.07
N ALA A 461 -8.73 2.97 -1.28
CA ALA A 461 -8.52 1.86 -2.19
C ALA A 461 -7.44 0.88 -1.69
N CYS A 462 -6.35 1.39 -1.14
CA CYS A 462 -5.24 0.60 -0.61
C CYS A 462 -5.67 -0.45 0.44
N PRO A 463 -6.43 -0.12 1.50
CA PRO A 463 -6.88 -1.10 2.49
C PRO A 463 -7.82 -2.17 1.92
N HIS A 464 -8.52 -1.91 0.81
CA HIS A 464 -9.28 -2.95 0.12
C HIS A 464 -8.36 -4.04 -0.43
N VAL A 465 -7.29 -3.66 -1.11
CA VAL A 465 -6.30 -4.64 -1.60
C VAL A 465 -5.59 -5.32 -0.43
N THR A 466 -5.24 -4.58 0.62
CA THR A 466 -4.67 -5.16 1.85
C THR A 466 -5.58 -6.22 2.47
N GLY A 467 -6.88 -5.94 2.58
CA GLY A 467 -7.88 -6.91 3.06
C GLY A 467 -8.00 -8.13 2.16
N VAL A 468 -7.99 -7.94 0.83
CA VAL A 468 -8.01 -9.06 -0.14
C VAL A 468 -6.73 -9.90 -0.06
N VAL A 469 -5.56 -9.29 0.10
CA VAL A 469 -4.29 -9.99 0.36
C VAL A 469 -4.38 -10.80 1.66
N ALA A 470 -4.93 -10.21 2.72
CA ALA A 470 -5.11 -10.87 4.00
C ALA A 470 -6.08 -12.06 3.92
N LEU A 471 -7.19 -11.93 3.16
CA LEU A 471 -8.06 -13.07 2.85
C LEU A 471 -7.33 -14.15 2.05
N GLY A 472 -6.51 -13.77 1.07
CA GLY A 472 -5.71 -14.70 0.29
C GLY A 472 -4.73 -15.50 1.15
N MET A 473 -4.02 -14.83 2.07
CA MET A 473 -3.15 -15.49 3.05
C MET A 473 -3.95 -16.43 3.97
N SER A 474 -5.10 -15.97 4.49
CA SER A 474 -6.00 -16.76 5.33
C SER A 474 -6.47 -18.02 4.59
N TYR A 475 -6.81 -17.90 3.31
CA TYR A 475 -7.23 -19.02 2.50
C TYR A 475 -6.08 -19.98 2.17
N ALA A 476 -4.88 -19.46 1.89
CA ALA A 476 -3.68 -20.27 1.70
C ALA A 476 -3.36 -21.12 2.94
N LEU A 477 -3.48 -20.55 4.15
CA LEU A 477 -3.36 -21.29 5.42
C LEU A 477 -4.42 -22.40 5.52
N LYS A 478 -5.68 -22.09 5.18
CA LYS A 478 -6.77 -23.07 5.18
C LYS A 478 -6.53 -24.21 4.20
N LEU A 479 -5.93 -23.92 3.03
CA LEU A 479 -5.55 -24.92 2.03
C LEU A 479 -4.28 -25.69 2.39
N GLY A 480 -3.53 -25.28 3.43
CA GLY A 480 -2.21 -25.81 3.75
C GLY A 480 -1.17 -25.55 2.66
N LYS A 481 -1.30 -24.45 1.93
CA LYS A 481 -0.39 -24.04 0.84
C LYS A 481 0.49 -22.88 1.29
N LYS A 482 1.76 -22.93 0.87
CA LYS A 482 2.71 -21.83 0.98
C LYS A 482 3.11 -21.36 -0.41
N PHE A 483 3.06 -20.06 -0.65
CA PHE A 483 3.38 -19.45 -1.95
C PHE A 483 4.68 -18.65 -1.86
N SER A 484 5.41 -18.55 -2.98
CA SER A 484 6.36 -17.47 -3.14
C SER A 484 5.59 -16.15 -3.28
N ARG A 485 6.25 -15.05 -2.97
CA ARG A 485 5.66 -13.71 -3.12
C ARG A 485 5.23 -13.46 -4.57
N GLU A 486 6.10 -13.80 -5.53
CA GLU A 486 5.85 -13.59 -6.96
C GLU A 486 4.63 -14.38 -7.45
N ASP A 487 4.49 -15.66 -7.07
CA ASP A 487 3.34 -16.48 -7.47
C ASP A 487 2.04 -15.95 -6.84
N PHE A 488 2.09 -15.54 -5.57
CA PHE A 488 0.92 -15.00 -4.86
C PHE A 488 0.45 -13.68 -5.46
N ILE A 489 1.37 -12.72 -5.65
CA ILE A 489 1.06 -11.41 -6.26
C ILE A 489 0.63 -11.59 -7.72
N SER A 490 1.31 -12.45 -8.49
CA SER A 490 0.91 -12.74 -9.88
C SER A 490 -0.54 -13.25 -9.96
N ARG A 491 -0.97 -14.11 -9.02
CA ARG A 491 -2.35 -14.59 -8.95
C ARG A 491 -3.33 -13.49 -8.60
N LEU A 492 -2.97 -12.59 -7.69
CA LEU A 492 -3.77 -11.40 -7.37
C LEU A 492 -3.97 -10.52 -8.62
N LEU A 493 -2.87 -10.14 -9.25
CA LEU A 493 -2.89 -9.20 -10.37
C LEU A 493 -3.57 -9.79 -11.63
N THR A 494 -3.42 -11.10 -11.86
CA THR A 494 -4.02 -11.76 -13.03
C THR A 494 -5.47 -12.16 -12.85
N SER A 495 -6.01 -12.12 -11.62
CA SER A 495 -7.41 -12.38 -11.31
C SER A 495 -8.30 -11.13 -11.30
N ALA A 496 -7.74 -9.95 -11.55
CA ALA A 496 -8.47 -8.68 -11.58
C ALA A 496 -9.56 -8.62 -12.68
N ASN A 497 -10.64 -7.89 -12.40
CA ASN A 497 -11.68 -7.59 -13.38
C ASN A 497 -11.20 -6.52 -14.37
N ASP A 498 -11.69 -6.61 -15.60
CA ASP A 498 -11.43 -5.61 -16.62
C ASP A 498 -12.15 -4.29 -16.29
N ILE A 499 -11.35 -3.26 -15.95
CA ILE A 499 -11.83 -1.90 -15.73
C ILE A 499 -11.79 -1.08 -17.03
N ASP A 500 -10.91 -1.42 -17.96
CA ASP A 500 -10.69 -0.66 -19.19
C ASP A 500 -11.87 -0.75 -20.16
N GLY A 501 -12.53 -1.90 -20.22
CA GLY A 501 -13.76 -2.09 -20.98
C GLY A 501 -14.93 -1.22 -20.50
N LYS A 502 -14.85 -0.66 -19.31
CA LYS A 502 -15.86 0.28 -18.79
C LYS A 502 -15.62 1.72 -19.29
N LEU A 503 -14.40 2.03 -19.71
CA LEU A 503 -14.02 3.33 -20.26
C LEU A 503 -14.34 3.39 -21.77
N THR A 504 -15.61 3.65 -22.11
CA THR A 504 -16.12 3.61 -23.50
C THR A 504 -16.10 4.96 -24.20
N GLY A 505 -15.68 6.04 -23.52
CA GLY A 505 -15.60 7.40 -24.08
C GLY A 505 -15.16 8.41 -23.04
N SER A 506 -15.04 9.66 -23.46
CA SER A 506 -14.71 10.78 -22.56
C SER A 506 -15.74 10.90 -21.44
N THR A 507 -15.27 10.88 -20.22
CA THR A 507 -16.09 11.02 -19.01
C THR A 507 -15.35 11.88 -18.00
N SER A 508 -16.00 12.94 -17.52
CA SER A 508 -15.42 13.86 -16.54
C SER A 508 -15.70 13.42 -15.13
N LYS A 509 -14.64 13.41 -14.31
CA LYS A 509 -14.69 13.23 -12.85
C LYS A 509 -14.04 14.41 -12.15
N LEU A 510 -14.48 14.68 -10.93
CA LEU A 510 -13.89 15.73 -10.11
C LEU A 510 -12.60 15.25 -9.43
N TRP A 511 -11.68 16.17 -9.20
CA TRP A 511 -10.53 16.00 -8.32
C TRP A 511 -10.20 17.32 -7.62
N VAL A 512 -9.45 17.26 -6.52
CA VAL A 512 -9.09 18.44 -5.74
C VAL A 512 -7.64 18.81 -6.02
N ASN A 513 -7.43 20.05 -6.49
CA ASN A 513 -6.11 20.64 -6.69
C ASN A 513 -5.95 21.83 -5.73
N GLY A 514 -5.20 21.62 -4.65
CA GLY A 514 -5.15 22.58 -3.55
C GLY A 514 -6.54 22.77 -2.92
N ASN A 515 -7.10 23.98 -3.03
CA ASN A 515 -8.44 24.30 -2.51
C ASN A 515 -9.53 24.33 -3.58
N ASN A 516 -9.23 23.88 -4.82
CA ASN A 516 -10.15 23.98 -5.94
C ASN A 516 -10.62 22.62 -6.41
N TYR A 517 -11.91 22.51 -6.74
CA TYR A 517 -12.42 21.37 -7.51
C TYR A 517 -12.14 21.60 -8.99
N GLU A 518 -11.47 20.62 -9.61
CA GLU A 518 -11.19 20.60 -11.04
C GLU A 518 -11.86 19.38 -11.67
N SER A 519 -12.16 19.45 -12.96
CA SER A 519 -12.69 18.34 -13.73
C SER A 519 -11.61 17.76 -14.63
N THR A 520 -11.46 16.44 -14.62
CA THR A 520 -10.55 15.71 -15.50
C THR A 520 -11.30 14.67 -16.33
N ASP A 521 -10.86 14.46 -17.58
CA ASP A 521 -11.34 13.37 -18.41
C ASP A 521 -10.62 12.07 -18.01
N VAL A 522 -11.34 11.17 -17.34
CA VAL A 522 -10.76 9.91 -16.86
C VAL A 522 -10.49 8.90 -18.00
N PHE A 523 -10.93 9.17 -19.23
CA PHE A 523 -10.59 8.34 -20.39
C PHE A 523 -9.07 8.26 -20.64
N VAL A 524 -8.32 9.29 -20.24
CA VAL A 524 -6.85 9.29 -20.33
C VAL A 524 -6.18 8.22 -19.47
N LYS A 525 -6.92 7.66 -18.51
CA LYS A 525 -6.47 6.60 -17.59
C LYS A 525 -6.70 5.19 -18.12
N LYS A 526 -7.38 5.05 -19.28
CA LYS A 526 -7.61 3.76 -19.92
C LYS A 526 -6.28 3.03 -20.18
N GLY A 527 -6.17 1.76 -19.77
CA GLY A 527 -4.96 0.97 -19.85
C GLY A 527 -3.87 1.34 -18.83
N LYS A 528 -4.21 2.15 -17.81
CA LYS A 528 -3.23 2.71 -16.86
C LYS A 528 -3.63 2.57 -15.39
N MET A 529 -4.67 1.79 -15.10
CA MET A 529 -5.15 1.57 -13.73
C MET A 529 -4.61 0.27 -13.12
N GLY A 530 -3.38 -0.12 -13.48
CA GLY A 530 -2.83 -1.42 -13.15
C GLY A 530 -3.43 -2.52 -14.01
N THR A 531 -3.50 -3.75 -13.48
CA THR A 531 -4.02 -4.92 -14.22
C THR A 531 -5.55 -4.97 -14.26
N GLY A 532 -6.24 -4.10 -13.51
CA GLY A 532 -7.70 -4.03 -13.45
C GLY A 532 -8.23 -3.89 -12.03
N ALA A 533 -9.53 -4.03 -11.85
CA ALA A 533 -10.19 -3.94 -10.55
C ALA A 533 -10.01 -5.24 -9.76
N VAL A 534 -9.58 -5.14 -8.50
CA VAL A 534 -9.40 -6.28 -7.60
C VAL A 534 -10.70 -7.07 -7.44
N ASP A 535 -10.58 -8.41 -7.38
CA ASP A 535 -11.71 -9.33 -7.14
C ASP A 535 -11.26 -10.44 -6.18
N ALA A 536 -11.75 -10.38 -4.96
CA ALA A 536 -11.39 -11.33 -3.90
C ALA A 536 -11.78 -12.76 -4.25
N TRP A 537 -12.99 -12.99 -4.81
CA TRP A 537 -13.43 -14.33 -5.19
C TRP A 537 -12.51 -14.95 -6.23
N LYS A 538 -12.23 -14.24 -7.33
CA LYS A 538 -11.35 -14.72 -8.38
C LYS A 538 -9.94 -14.99 -7.89
N PHE A 539 -9.46 -14.15 -6.99
CA PHE A 539 -8.14 -14.33 -6.38
C PHE A 539 -8.08 -15.61 -5.53
N LEU A 540 -9.05 -15.83 -4.64
CA LEU A 540 -9.10 -17.07 -3.84
C LEU A 540 -9.20 -18.32 -4.74
N MET A 541 -10.00 -18.25 -5.80
CA MET A 541 -10.08 -19.32 -6.79
C MET A 541 -8.74 -19.55 -7.49
N ALA A 542 -8.00 -18.50 -7.82
CA ALA A 542 -6.66 -18.62 -8.42
C ALA A 542 -5.66 -19.28 -7.45
N LEU A 543 -5.74 -19.01 -6.15
CA LEU A 543 -4.92 -19.69 -5.13
C LEU A 543 -5.26 -21.17 -5.00
N GLU A 544 -6.52 -21.53 -5.12
CA GLU A 544 -6.95 -22.93 -5.16
C GLU A 544 -6.51 -23.65 -6.43
N GLY A 545 -6.33 -22.91 -7.52
CA GLY A 545 -6.02 -23.44 -8.85
C GLY A 545 -7.26 -23.58 -9.74
N VAL A 546 -8.36 -22.93 -9.38
CA VAL A 546 -9.59 -22.88 -10.17
C VAL A 546 -9.44 -21.88 -11.32
N PRO A 547 -9.89 -22.25 -12.54
CA PRO A 547 -9.74 -21.38 -13.71
C PRO A 547 -10.61 -20.13 -13.65
N THR A 548 -10.10 -19.06 -14.26
CA THR A 548 -10.79 -17.76 -14.34
C THR A 548 -12.07 -17.83 -15.18
N TYR A 549 -12.06 -18.63 -16.26
CA TYR A 549 -13.21 -18.82 -17.15
C TYR A 549 -13.57 -20.28 -17.33
N MET A 550 -14.86 -20.57 -17.32
CA MET A 550 -15.40 -21.88 -17.55
C MET A 550 -16.29 -21.90 -18.80
N THR A 551 -16.16 -22.94 -19.60
CA THR A 551 -17.00 -23.20 -20.76
C THR A 551 -17.32 -24.70 -20.89
N SER A 552 -18.11 -25.04 -21.86
CA SER A 552 -18.39 -26.46 -22.24
C SER A 552 -17.93 -26.71 -23.66
N PRO A 553 -17.55 -27.95 -24.00
CA PRO A 553 -17.20 -28.29 -25.38
C PRO A 553 -18.29 -27.87 -26.38
N GLY A 554 -17.89 -27.16 -27.42
CA GLY A 554 -18.77 -26.63 -28.45
C GLY A 554 -19.46 -25.30 -28.13
N LYS A 555 -19.38 -24.79 -26.87
CA LYS A 555 -19.86 -23.47 -26.53
C LYS A 555 -18.86 -22.40 -26.91
N LYS A 556 -19.38 -21.30 -27.46
CA LYS A 556 -18.61 -20.06 -27.69
C LYS A 556 -18.36 -19.40 -26.33
N LEU A 557 -17.09 -19.14 -26.03
CA LEU A 557 -16.63 -18.35 -24.90
C LEU A 557 -16.27 -16.96 -25.40
N VAL A 558 -16.77 -15.95 -24.74
CA VAL A 558 -16.44 -14.54 -24.98
C VAL A 558 -15.72 -14.01 -23.75
N ILE A 559 -14.50 -13.49 -23.93
CA ILE A 559 -13.66 -12.92 -22.86
C ILE A 559 -13.50 -11.45 -23.18
N GLU A 560 -13.98 -10.58 -22.32
CA GLU A 560 -13.78 -9.15 -22.43
C GLU A 560 -12.36 -8.80 -21.95
N VAL A 561 -11.59 -8.11 -22.77
CA VAL A 561 -10.18 -7.80 -22.49
C VAL A 561 -9.92 -6.29 -22.31
N GLY A 562 -10.89 -5.45 -22.67
CA GLY A 562 -10.87 -4.02 -22.44
C GLY A 562 -9.97 -3.18 -23.36
N SER A 563 -9.24 -3.82 -24.27
CA SER A 563 -8.45 -3.12 -25.28
C SER A 563 -8.13 -4.01 -26.46
N ASP A 564 -8.19 -3.47 -27.66
CA ASP A 564 -7.71 -4.12 -28.89
C ASP A 564 -6.18 -4.04 -29.05
N THR A 565 -5.50 -3.29 -28.17
CA THR A 565 -4.04 -3.12 -28.25
C THR A 565 -3.23 -4.26 -27.65
N TYR A 566 -3.89 -5.18 -26.92
CA TYR A 566 -3.21 -6.38 -26.39
C TYR A 566 -2.76 -7.32 -27.51
N THR A 567 -1.60 -7.92 -27.31
CA THR A 567 -1.16 -9.08 -28.08
C THR A 567 -1.62 -10.36 -27.38
N LEU A 568 -2.43 -11.18 -28.09
CA LEU A 568 -2.91 -12.47 -27.58
C LEU A 568 -1.89 -13.58 -27.88
N GLU A 569 -1.46 -14.28 -26.84
CA GLU A 569 -0.64 -15.48 -26.97
C GLU A 569 -1.40 -16.72 -26.49
N ILE A 570 -1.50 -17.72 -27.34
CA ILE A 570 -2.05 -19.05 -27.01
C ILE A 570 -1.03 -20.08 -27.49
N ASP A 571 -0.38 -20.74 -26.57
CA ASP A 571 0.61 -21.75 -26.91
C ASP A 571 -0.03 -23.03 -27.52
N SER A 572 0.78 -23.86 -28.16
CA SER A 572 0.31 -25.07 -28.82
C SER A 572 -0.27 -26.10 -27.83
N ALA A 573 0.27 -26.17 -26.61
CA ALA A 573 -0.22 -27.09 -25.57
C ALA A 573 -1.62 -26.68 -25.08
N CYS A 574 -1.86 -25.38 -24.88
CA CYS A 574 -3.19 -24.86 -24.55
C CYS A 574 -4.20 -25.13 -25.68
N LYS A 575 -3.82 -24.84 -26.94
CA LYS A 575 -4.70 -25.14 -28.10
C LYS A 575 -5.06 -26.62 -28.19
N GLU A 576 -4.11 -27.49 -27.98
CA GLU A 576 -4.33 -28.94 -27.99
C GLU A 576 -5.21 -29.43 -26.83
N ALA A 577 -4.93 -28.94 -25.61
CA ALA A 577 -5.66 -29.32 -24.40
C ALA A 577 -7.14 -28.91 -24.45
N LEU A 578 -7.43 -27.71 -24.95
CA LEU A 578 -8.79 -27.16 -25.07
C LEU A 578 -9.46 -27.49 -26.41
N GLY A 579 -8.72 -27.99 -27.40
CA GLY A 579 -9.21 -28.22 -28.74
C GLY A 579 -9.60 -26.93 -29.45
N ILE A 580 -8.84 -25.84 -29.25
CA ILE A 580 -9.08 -24.56 -29.89
C ILE A 580 -8.59 -24.65 -31.34
N SER A 581 -9.51 -24.46 -32.29
CA SER A 581 -9.20 -24.42 -33.73
C SER A 581 -8.96 -22.98 -34.19
N GLY A 582 -8.04 -22.80 -35.13
CA GLY A 582 -7.72 -21.51 -35.69
C GLY A 582 -6.80 -20.65 -34.80
N THR A 583 -6.79 -19.36 -35.05
CA THR A 583 -6.04 -18.36 -34.29
C THR A 583 -7.03 -17.31 -33.80
N PRO A 584 -7.52 -17.43 -32.55
CA PRO A 584 -8.35 -16.39 -31.98
C PRO A 584 -7.61 -15.05 -32.00
N VAL A 585 -8.35 -13.99 -32.27
CA VAL A 585 -7.83 -12.62 -32.30
C VAL A 585 -8.64 -11.75 -31.33
N ILE A 586 -8.08 -10.63 -30.93
CA ILE A 586 -8.82 -9.61 -30.20
C ILE A 586 -9.53 -8.74 -31.23
N SER A 587 -10.82 -8.54 -31.05
CA SER A 587 -11.66 -7.67 -31.88
C SER A 587 -12.77 -7.09 -31.04
N ASP A 588 -13.01 -5.79 -31.17
CA ASP A 588 -13.99 -5.06 -30.35
C ASP A 588 -13.76 -5.28 -28.81
N GLU A 589 -12.49 -5.25 -28.41
CA GLU A 589 -12.06 -5.46 -27.02
C GLU A 589 -12.43 -6.84 -26.44
N LYS A 590 -12.63 -7.83 -27.29
CA LYS A 590 -13.05 -9.19 -26.91
C LYS A 590 -12.22 -10.26 -27.60
N ILE A 591 -12.08 -11.39 -26.91
CA ILE A 591 -11.61 -12.65 -27.48
C ILE A 591 -12.80 -13.57 -27.60
N GLU A 592 -13.04 -14.08 -28.80
CA GLU A 592 -14.03 -15.14 -29.04
C GLU A 592 -13.31 -16.45 -29.36
N LEU A 593 -13.59 -17.49 -28.60
CA LEU A 593 -13.04 -18.82 -28.85
C LEU A 593 -14.05 -19.92 -28.53
N THR A 594 -13.83 -21.08 -29.11
CA THR A 594 -14.63 -22.27 -28.81
C THR A 594 -13.69 -23.41 -28.43
N CYS A 595 -13.89 -23.97 -27.25
CA CYS A 595 -13.22 -25.21 -26.81
C CYS A 595 -13.99 -26.42 -27.31
N THR A 596 -13.33 -27.36 -27.98
CA THR A 596 -13.97 -28.57 -28.47
C THR A 596 -13.66 -29.81 -27.64
N LYS A 597 -12.68 -29.73 -26.74
CA LYS A 597 -12.27 -30.78 -25.82
C LYS A 597 -12.55 -30.38 -24.37
N ILE A 598 -12.73 -31.42 -23.51
CA ILE A 598 -12.62 -31.25 -22.06
C ILE A 598 -11.15 -31.11 -21.73
N GLY A 599 -10.79 -30.07 -20.98
CA GLY A 599 -9.42 -29.78 -20.62
C GLY A 599 -9.26 -28.39 -19.96
N ALA A 600 -8.04 -28.05 -19.65
CA ALA A 600 -7.68 -26.75 -19.10
C ALA A 600 -6.47 -26.16 -19.85
N GLY A 601 -6.39 -24.84 -19.90
CA GLY A 601 -5.28 -24.14 -20.51
C GLY A 601 -5.23 -22.67 -20.06
N LYS A 602 -4.15 -22.00 -20.42
CA LYS A 602 -3.95 -20.58 -20.13
C LYS A 602 -3.68 -19.81 -21.41
N ILE A 603 -4.27 -18.65 -21.51
CA ILE A 603 -3.96 -17.66 -22.55
C ILE A 603 -3.29 -16.46 -21.92
N ARG A 604 -2.44 -15.77 -22.67
CA ARG A 604 -1.72 -14.60 -22.20
C ARG A 604 -2.05 -13.40 -23.05
N LEU A 605 -2.32 -12.30 -22.39
CA LEU A 605 -2.44 -10.97 -23.00
C LEU A 605 -1.20 -10.18 -22.64
N LYS A 606 -0.47 -9.72 -23.64
CA LYS A 606 0.64 -8.79 -23.47
C LYS A 606 0.20 -7.42 -23.89
N GLY A 607 0.42 -6.44 -23.05
CA GLY A 607 0.14 -5.04 -23.30
C GLY A 607 1.34 -4.19 -22.97
N THR A 608 1.36 -3.01 -23.54
CA THR A 608 2.31 -1.96 -23.18
C THR A 608 1.51 -0.77 -22.69
N VAL A 609 1.86 -0.28 -21.50
CA VAL A 609 1.42 1.06 -21.09
C VAL A 609 2.34 2.03 -21.81
N GLY A 610 1.75 2.79 -22.74
CA GLY A 610 2.51 3.68 -23.62
C GLY A 610 3.28 4.74 -22.85
N LYS A 611 4.37 5.22 -23.46
CA LYS A 611 5.07 6.44 -23.02
C LYS A 611 4.09 7.60 -22.93
N ASP A 612 4.27 8.45 -21.90
CA ASP A 612 3.64 9.76 -21.94
C ASP A 612 4.11 10.54 -23.19
N GLU A 613 3.34 11.51 -23.64
CA GLU A 613 3.68 12.33 -24.82
C GLU A 613 5.05 13.03 -24.68
N ALA A 614 5.54 13.21 -23.47
CA ALA A 614 6.83 13.82 -23.15
C ALA A 614 8.00 12.81 -23.14
N GLY A 615 7.73 11.49 -23.19
CA GLY A 615 8.74 10.43 -23.15
C GLY A 615 9.47 10.30 -21.80
N VAL A 616 8.91 10.84 -20.75
CA VAL A 616 9.46 10.84 -19.38
C VAL A 616 9.12 9.54 -18.67
N ILE A 617 7.98 8.93 -18.98
CA ILE A 617 7.56 7.63 -18.42
C ILE A 617 8.00 6.54 -19.40
N PRO A 618 8.81 5.56 -18.97
CA PRO A 618 9.19 4.46 -19.83
C PRO A 618 7.98 3.61 -20.20
N GLU A 619 8.01 3.03 -21.38
CA GLU A 619 7.05 2.04 -21.82
C GLU A 619 7.15 0.83 -20.90
N LEU A 620 6.05 0.45 -20.24
CA LEU A 620 5.97 -0.71 -19.35
C LEU A 620 5.25 -1.84 -20.10
N GLU A 621 5.94 -2.96 -20.29
CA GLU A 621 5.30 -4.20 -20.71
C GLU A 621 4.66 -4.87 -19.50
N TYR A 622 3.41 -5.29 -19.64
CA TYR A 622 2.74 -6.12 -18.65
C TYR A 622 2.05 -7.31 -19.29
N GLN A 623 1.88 -8.37 -18.50
CA GLN A 623 1.29 -9.61 -18.94
C GLN A 623 0.11 -9.99 -18.04
N LYS A 624 -1.05 -10.25 -18.66
CA LYS A 624 -2.23 -10.79 -17.98
C LYS A 624 -2.40 -12.24 -18.39
N GLU A 625 -2.54 -13.15 -17.43
CA GLU A 625 -2.78 -14.58 -17.67
C GLU A 625 -4.23 -14.92 -17.36
N ILE A 626 -4.91 -15.58 -18.29
CA ILE A 626 -6.31 -15.99 -18.18
C ILE A 626 -6.37 -17.50 -18.25
N SER A 627 -6.88 -18.13 -17.20
CA SER A 627 -7.09 -19.57 -17.13
C SER A 627 -8.47 -19.95 -17.68
N ILE A 628 -8.53 -20.95 -18.52
CA ILE A 628 -9.76 -21.46 -19.15
C ILE A 628 -9.89 -22.95 -18.85
N VAL A 629 -11.09 -23.37 -18.44
CA VAL A 629 -11.45 -24.79 -18.35
C VAL A 629 -12.69 -25.06 -19.18
N SER A 630 -12.63 -26.10 -19.99
CA SER A 630 -13.76 -26.68 -20.72
C SER A 630 -14.21 -27.96 -20.04
N ARG A 631 -15.48 -28.01 -19.60
CA ARG A 631 -16.10 -29.16 -18.90
C ARG A 631 -17.48 -29.47 -19.49
N PRO A 632 -18.04 -30.67 -19.26
CA PRO A 632 -19.43 -30.94 -19.61
C PRO A 632 -20.39 -29.93 -18.99
N ALA A 633 -21.50 -29.63 -19.67
CA ALA A 633 -22.49 -28.64 -19.23
C ALA A 633 -23.18 -29.01 -17.90
N VAL A 634 -23.10 -30.26 -17.47
CA VAL A 634 -23.61 -30.75 -16.18
C VAL A 634 -22.40 -31.00 -15.28
N ALA A 635 -22.20 -30.12 -14.31
CA ALA A 635 -21.14 -30.28 -13.31
C ALA A 635 -21.46 -31.46 -12.39
N GLN A 636 -20.61 -32.48 -12.38
CA GLN A 636 -20.70 -33.61 -11.46
C GLN A 636 -19.84 -33.46 -10.23
N ASN A 637 -19.44 -32.26 -9.89
CA ASN A 637 -18.44 -32.08 -8.84
C ASN A 637 -18.91 -31.06 -7.86
N GLY A 638 -19.20 -31.47 -6.73
CA GLY A 638 -19.15 -30.85 -5.44
C GLY A 638 -19.20 -29.33 -5.34
N GLY A 639 -19.88 -28.70 -6.30
CA GLY A 639 -20.51 -27.43 -6.04
C GLY A 639 -19.62 -26.23 -5.76
N TRP A 640 -18.50 -26.09 -6.42
CA TRP A 640 -17.87 -24.77 -6.43
C TRP A 640 -18.20 -23.94 -7.68
N LEU A 641 -19.41 -24.19 -8.20
CA LEU A 641 -20.15 -23.32 -9.12
C LEU A 641 -21.59 -23.24 -8.68
#